data_cfe091b1114a2a9e31710a0e61b32478
#
_entry.id   cfe091b1114a2a9e31710a0e61b32478
#
_cell.length_a   1.000
_cell.length_b   1.000
_cell.length_c   1.000
_cell.angle_alpha   90.00
_cell.angle_beta   90.00
_cell.angle_gamma   90.00
#
_symmetry.space_group_name_H-M   'P 1'
#
loop_
_entity.id
_entity.type
_entity.pdbx_description
1 polymer ?
#
loop_
_entity_poly.entity_id
_entity_poly.type
_entity_poly.pdbx_seq_one_letter_code
_entity_poly.pdbx_strand_id
1 'polypeptide(L)'
;MSHPYRGLNELREMFLSYFESKGHLRLPSFSLVPQNDKSILLINAGMTPMKPWFKGEEEPPRRRVCTCQKCIRTGDIDNVGHTARHGTYFEMLGNFSFGDYFKHEAIAWSWEFLTKVVGLEEERLYPSVYESDDEAFDIWNQEIGIPKERIFRFGKEDNFWEHGSGPCGPCSEIYYDRGEKYGCGKPGCTVGCDCDRYIEIWNNVFSQFDNDGHDNYTELKQKNIDTGMGLERLAVVCQNVDSLFDVDTVMNITNKVSELTGAFYGQTQKRDVSLRVITDHIRAATFMICDGILPSNEGRGYVLRRLLRRAARHGKLLGVNEPFLYKIVDTVIHENECQYGDLREKQTYITKVIRTEEESFARTIDGGMRIFGEMLAEHQQKGETVFSGADAFKLYDTFGFPIDLTAEMAADEGLKVDEDAFRQLMQEQKERAREARKALGDLGWAGVEFGKEVPSTEFVGYNQDSCEASVVALVCDDELCGQLEEGRDGIVVLDKTPFYAEMGGQVADHGVITGQGFTFTVTDVQKNKGGKFMHYGHVARGSVTVGDTVRPAIDTQRRKAVCRAHTTTHLLDAALKKVLGDHVHQAGSLVEPDRLRFDFTHFEAITPEQLSQVEWMVNDAILEGCPVVTEVLPIEEAKKKGAVAMFGEKYGETVRVVEMGDFSMEFCGGTHLDNTAKAGPFRIKSESSVASGVRRIEATCGRMSLESMEKTSGVLVRAAQFFKTAPSGLLERMEQQASEMKQLRQAVDKFKAEASLGEAKQFLAAAKTVKGLHVLTATREGLDANALRKMGDFLRDKDPAVVGVLASISGEKITFLAVCGKEAVAKGVKAGDLVKMVSGICGGKGGGKPDSAMGGGNDPLKVDDALAAVDDFVSEKLG
;
A
#
# COMPACT_ATOMS: atom_id res chain seq x y z
N MET A 1 9.54 -44.89 19.51
CA MET A 1 9.95 -44.31 18.20
C MET A 1 10.95 -45.23 17.61
N SER A 2 10.71 -45.70 16.42
CA SER A 2 11.52 -46.65 15.70
C SER A 2 12.67 -45.99 14.93
N HIS A 3 12.59 -44.70 14.64
CA HIS A 3 13.63 -43.86 14.01
C HIS A 3 14.11 -42.73 14.96
N PRO A 4 15.32 -42.19 14.76
CA PRO A 4 15.86 -41.11 15.60
C PRO A 4 15.09 -39.80 15.37
N TYR A 5 14.85 -39.03 16.45
CA TYR A 5 14.33 -37.67 16.37
C TYR A 5 15.35 -36.78 15.65
N ARG A 6 14.86 -35.94 14.73
CA ARG A 6 15.67 -34.96 13.98
C ARG A 6 14.98 -33.59 14.02
N GLY A 7 15.71 -32.53 14.37
CA GLY A 7 15.23 -31.17 14.30
C GLY A 7 15.15 -30.66 12.85
N LEU A 8 14.27 -29.71 12.56
CA LEU A 8 14.08 -29.18 11.20
C LEU A 8 15.38 -28.61 10.63
N ASN A 9 16.12 -27.81 11.38
CA ASN A 9 17.40 -27.26 10.95
C ASN A 9 18.49 -28.34 10.74
N GLU A 10 18.47 -29.42 11.53
CA GLU A 10 19.34 -30.58 11.35
C GLU A 10 19.03 -31.30 10.03
N LEU A 11 17.75 -31.56 9.74
CA LEU A 11 17.32 -32.22 8.49
C LEU A 11 17.73 -31.41 7.26
N ARG A 12 17.61 -30.10 7.29
CA ARG A 12 18.06 -29.23 6.20
C ARG A 12 19.55 -29.40 5.93
N GLU A 13 20.37 -29.35 6.96
CA GLU A 13 21.82 -29.50 6.81
C GLU A 13 22.22 -30.92 6.40
N MET A 14 21.56 -31.95 6.93
CA MET A 14 21.77 -33.35 6.52
C MET A 14 21.52 -33.54 5.01
N PHE A 15 20.44 -32.95 4.46
CA PHE A 15 20.13 -33.03 3.03
C PHE A 15 21.19 -32.34 2.18
N LEU A 16 21.50 -31.09 2.50
CA LEU A 16 22.45 -30.31 1.72
C LEU A 16 23.86 -30.94 1.75
N SER A 17 24.35 -31.36 2.93
CA SER A 17 25.65 -32.03 3.05
C SER A 17 25.67 -33.40 2.35
N TYR A 18 24.55 -34.15 2.39
CA TYR A 18 24.50 -35.43 1.66
C TYR A 18 24.65 -35.24 0.15
N PHE A 19 23.93 -34.28 -0.46
CA PHE A 19 24.04 -34.03 -1.89
C PHE A 19 25.34 -33.34 -2.28
N GLU A 20 25.96 -32.55 -1.43
CA GLU A 20 27.34 -32.09 -1.62
C GLU A 20 28.31 -33.30 -1.71
N SER A 21 28.14 -34.34 -0.89
CA SER A 21 28.94 -35.58 -0.94
C SER A 21 28.72 -36.37 -2.25
N LYS A 22 27.56 -36.18 -2.93
CA LYS A 22 27.26 -36.74 -4.26
C LYS A 22 27.75 -35.83 -5.42
N GLY A 23 28.48 -34.76 -5.11
CA GLY A 23 29.08 -33.83 -6.07
C GLY A 23 28.19 -32.65 -6.52
N HIS A 24 27.08 -32.40 -5.84
CA HIS A 24 26.23 -31.25 -6.11
C HIS A 24 26.86 -29.95 -5.58
N LEU A 25 26.66 -28.86 -6.29
CA LEU A 25 26.95 -27.51 -5.80
C LEU A 25 25.77 -27.04 -4.96
N ARG A 26 26.04 -26.74 -3.68
CA ARG A 26 25.06 -26.14 -2.80
C ARG A 26 24.84 -24.67 -3.21
N LEU A 27 23.63 -24.32 -3.58
CA LEU A 27 23.24 -22.96 -3.90
C LEU A 27 22.44 -22.35 -2.73
N PRO A 28 22.57 -21.03 -2.50
CA PRO A 28 21.66 -20.33 -1.60
C PRO A 28 20.23 -20.37 -2.15
N SER A 29 19.24 -20.16 -1.29
CA SER A 29 17.86 -19.99 -1.72
C SER A 29 17.72 -18.75 -2.60
N PHE A 30 17.01 -18.88 -3.70
CA PHE A 30 16.63 -17.74 -4.53
C PHE A 30 15.57 -16.89 -3.81
N SER A 31 15.41 -15.65 -4.26
CA SER A 31 14.34 -14.77 -3.79
C SER A 31 12.95 -15.36 -4.09
N LEU A 32 11.98 -15.09 -3.22
CA LEU A 32 10.56 -15.40 -3.48
C LEU A 32 9.99 -14.62 -4.67
N VAL A 33 10.66 -13.54 -5.08
CA VAL A 33 10.28 -12.73 -6.25
C VAL A 33 10.89 -13.34 -7.51
N PRO A 34 10.05 -13.90 -8.44
CA PRO A 34 10.56 -14.47 -9.67
C PRO A 34 11.26 -13.43 -10.52
N GLN A 35 12.43 -13.79 -11.06
CA GLN A 35 13.16 -12.97 -12.01
C GLN A 35 12.82 -13.43 -13.43
N ASN A 36 12.37 -12.52 -14.30
CA ASN A 36 12.05 -12.76 -15.73
C ASN A 36 10.92 -13.77 -16.02
N ASP A 37 10.24 -14.32 -15.03
CA ASP A 37 9.07 -15.21 -15.18
C ASP A 37 7.79 -14.48 -14.80
N LYS A 38 6.94 -14.18 -15.80
CA LYS A 38 5.63 -13.54 -15.60
C LYS A 38 4.48 -14.55 -15.40
N SER A 39 4.74 -15.83 -15.56
CA SER A 39 3.73 -16.89 -15.42
C SER A 39 3.36 -17.14 -13.97
N ILE A 40 4.23 -16.78 -13.02
CA ILE A 40 4.04 -16.99 -11.60
C ILE A 40 4.19 -15.68 -10.81
N LEU A 41 3.42 -15.58 -9.75
CA LEU A 41 3.41 -14.42 -8.87
C LEU A 41 4.55 -14.48 -7.84
N LEU A 42 4.76 -15.66 -7.25
CA LEU A 42 5.77 -15.97 -6.24
C LEU A 42 6.41 -17.32 -6.53
N ILE A 43 7.65 -17.52 -6.11
CA ILE A 43 8.31 -18.81 -6.23
C ILE A 43 7.59 -19.84 -5.36
N ASN A 44 7.14 -20.94 -5.97
CA ASN A 44 6.31 -21.98 -5.36
C ASN A 44 6.89 -23.39 -5.47
N ALA A 45 8.04 -23.54 -6.14
CA ALA A 45 8.79 -24.80 -6.30
C ALA A 45 10.28 -24.54 -6.45
N GLY A 46 11.10 -25.54 -6.12
CA GLY A 46 12.55 -25.44 -6.14
C GLY A 46 13.15 -25.18 -7.52
N MET A 47 12.55 -25.79 -8.56
CA MET A 47 13.02 -25.66 -9.94
C MET A 47 12.71 -24.34 -10.61
N THR A 48 11.70 -23.61 -10.10
CA THR A 48 11.15 -22.44 -10.80
C THR A 48 12.20 -21.37 -11.12
N PRO A 49 13.14 -21.01 -10.24
CA PRO A 49 14.19 -20.05 -10.57
C PRO A 49 15.20 -20.56 -11.60
N MET A 50 15.24 -21.88 -11.84
CA MET A 50 16.23 -22.57 -12.66
C MET A 50 15.69 -23.01 -14.04
N LYS A 51 14.45 -22.61 -14.41
CA LYS A 51 13.83 -22.94 -15.70
C LYS A 51 14.75 -22.74 -16.92
N PRO A 52 15.54 -21.65 -17.05
CA PRO A 52 16.47 -21.46 -18.17
C PRO A 52 17.54 -22.57 -18.27
N TRP A 53 18.01 -23.10 -17.13
CA TRP A 53 19.00 -24.20 -17.12
C TRP A 53 18.38 -25.53 -17.56
N PHE A 54 17.11 -25.80 -17.17
CA PHE A 54 16.37 -26.98 -17.61
C PHE A 54 16.12 -26.97 -19.12
N LYS A 55 15.87 -25.80 -19.71
CA LYS A 55 15.65 -25.61 -21.14
C LYS A 55 16.96 -25.57 -21.94
N GLY A 56 18.10 -25.45 -21.28
CA GLY A 56 19.40 -25.26 -21.92
C GLY A 56 19.51 -23.89 -22.64
N GLU A 57 18.78 -22.88 -22.15
CA GLU A 57 18.88 -21.48 -22.58
C GLU A 57 20.06 -20.78 -21.91
N GLU A 58 20.40 -21.20 -20.68
CA GLU A 58 21.56 -20.74 -19.92
C GLU A 58 22.33 -21.93 -19.36
N GLU A 59 23.66 -21.80 -19.26
CA GLU A 59 24.48 -22.82 -18.61
C GLU A 59 24.38 -22.72 -17.08
N PRO A 60 24.11 -23.84 -16.36
CA PRO A 60 24.11 -23.83 -14.91
C PRO A 60 25.56 -23.68 -14.38
N PRO A 61 25.74 -23.14 -13.15
CA PRO A 61 27.07 -23.02 -12.53
C PRO A 61 27.74 -24.39 -12.32
N ARG A 62 26.98 -25.45 -12.22
CA ARG A 62 27.38 -26.86 -12.23
C ARG A 62 26.20 -27.69 -12.70
N ARG A 63 26.45 -28.83 -13.39
CA ARG A 63 25.37 -29.72 -13.85
C ARG A 63 24.61 -30.45 -12.73
N ARG A 64 25.14 -30.47 -11.50
CA ARG A 64 24.49 -30.95 -10.28
C ARG A 64 24.41 -29.82 -9.28
N VAL A 65 23.23 -29.45 -8.85
CA VAL A 65 23.04 -28.47 -7.79
C VAL A 65 22.06 -28.98 -6.75
N CYS A 66 22.19 -28.52 -5.52
CA CYS A 66 21.18 -28.74 -4.49
C CYS A 66 20.90 -27.43 -3.75
N THR A 67 19.66 -27.27 -3.30
CA THR A 67 19.23 -26.08 -2.58
C THR A 67 18.11 -26.38 -1.60
N CYS A 68 17.98 -25.54 -0.58
CA CYS A 68 16.77 -25.41 0.23
C CYS A 68 16.07 -24.14 -0.19
N GLN A 69 15.02 -24.24 -1.02
CA GLN A 69 14.33 -23.11 -1.62
C GLN A 69 13.15 -22.66 -0.79
N LYS A 70 13.10 -21.37 -0.47
CA LYS A 70 11.92 -20.69 0.08
C LYS A 70 10.77 -20.75 -0.93
N CYS A 71 9.58 -21.17 -0.52
CA CYS A 71 8.41 -21.26 -1.37
C CYS A 71 7.18 -20.66 -0.73
N ILE A 72 6.34 -20.04 -1.55
CA ILE A 72 4.99 -19.55 -1.16
C ILE A 72 3.95 -20.17 -2.08
N ARG A 73 2.96 -20.87 -1.49
CA ARG A 73 1.78 -21.39 -2.19
C ARG A 73 0.53 -20.64 -1.75
N THR A 74 -0.03 -19.85 -2.66
CA THR A 74 -1.19 -18.98 -2.37
C THR A 74 -2.51 -19.74 -2.39
N GLY A 75 -2.60 -20.86 -3.12
CA GLY A 75 -3.79 -21.72 -3.17
C GLY A 75 -4.11 -22.41 -1.84
N ASP A 76 -3.11 -22.57 -0.97
CA ASP A 76 -3.25 -23.24 0.31
C ASP A 76 -3.67 -22.33 1.47
N ILE A 77 -3.73 -21.02 1.26
CA ILE A 77 -3.98 -20.01 2.33
C ILE A 77 -5.28 -20.32 3.10
N ASP A 78 -6.34 -20.72 2.40
CA ASP A 78 -7.65 -20.99 3.02
C ASP A 78 -7.66 -22.29 3.82
N ASN A 79 -6.79 -23.24 3.49
CA ASN A 79 -6.63 -24.52 4.18
C ASN A 79 -5.75 -24.42 5.43
N VAL A 80 -4.97 -23.34 5.56
CA VAL A 80 -4.05 -23.11 6.69
C VAL A 80 -4.84 -23.06 8.00
N GLY A 81 -4.38 -23.84 8.96
CA GLY A 81 -5.00 -23.98 10.28
C GLY A 81 -6.05 -25.07 10.36
N HIS A 82 -6.69 -25.47 9.25
CA HIS A 82 -7.74 -26.48 9.19
C HIS A 82 -7.21 -27.89 8.90
N THR A 83 -6.09 -27.99 8.21
CA THR A 83 -5.44 -29.26 7.85
C THR A 83 -4.09 -29.40 8.53
N ALA A 84 -3.58 -30.63 8.61
CA ALA A 84 -2.28 -30.92 9.24
C ALA A 84 -1.07 -30.64 8.33
N ARG A 85 -1.28 -30.53 7.01
CA ARG A 85 -0.23 -30.57 5.98
C ARG A 85 -0.11 -29.32 5.10
N HIS A 86 -1.02 -28.35 5.23
CA HIS A 86 -0.99 -27.11 4.41
C HIS A 86 -0.39 -25.93 5.17
N GLY A 87 0.56 -25.28 4.55
CA GLY A 87 1.17 -24.02 4.99
C GLY A 87 1.40 -23.11 3.79
N THR A 88 1.32 -21.80 4.02
CA THR A 88 1.56 -20.79 2.97
C THR A 88 3.05 -20.72 2.62
N TYR A 89 3.91 -20.63 3.62
CA TYR A 89 5.35 -20.68 3.49
C TYR A 89 5.87 -22.05 3.86
N PHE A 90 6.77 -22.58 3.04
CA PHE A 90 7.50 -23.82 3.34
C PHE A 90 8.86 -23.80 2.65
N GLU A 91 9.72 -24.70 3.10
CA GLU A 91 11.05 -24.90 2.52
C GLU A 91 11.05 -26.19 1.68
N MET A 92 11.48 -26.04 0.41
CA MET A 92 11.61 -27.19 -0.50
C MET A 92 13.09 -27.55 -0.66
N LEU A 93 13.43 -28.73 -0.19
CA LEU A 93 14.73 -29.36 -0.43
C LEU A 93 14.73 -29.96 -1.83
N GLY A 94 15.72 -29.61 -2.65
CA GLY A 94 15.81 -30.10 -4.01
C GLY A 94 17.23 -30.43 -4.44
N ASN A 95 17.38 -31.54 -5.16
CA ASN A 95 18.58 -31.87 -5.90
C ASN A 95 18.25 -31.97 -7.37
N PHE A 96 19.11 -31.37 -8.18
CA PHE A 96 18.88 -31.12 -9.60
C PHE A 96 20.01 -31.64 -10.45
N SER A 97 19.64 -32.20 -11.60
CA SER A 97 20.58 -32.62 -12.65
C SER A 97 20.24 -31.97 -13.98
N PHE A 98 21.19 -31.34 -14.60
CA PHE A 98 21.06 -30.71 -15.91
C PHE A 98 21.83 -31.54 -16.95
N GLY A 99 21.20 -32.64 -17.44
CA GLY A 99 21.80 -33.55 -18.42
C GLY A 99 23.02 -34.34 -17.89
N ASP A 100 23.12 -34.62 -16.59
CA ASP A 100 24.22 -35.36 -15.98
C ASP A 100 23.76 -36.76 -15.52
N TYR A 101 22.93 -36.86 -14.46
CA TYR A 101 22.33 -38.13 -14.02
C TYR A 101 20.80 -38.10 -14.23
N PHE A 102 20.18 -39.29 -14.16
CA PHE A 102 18.74 -39.43 -14.38
C PHE A 102 18.09 -40.39 -13.35
N LYS A 103 17.10 -41.19 -13.74
CA LYS A 103 16.24 -41.98 -12.85
C LYS A 103 17.00 -42.90 -11.87
N HIS A 104 18.00 -43.62 -12.34
CA HIS A 104 18.75 -44.58 -11.52
C HIS A 104 19.35 -43.95 -10.28
N GLU A 105 20.13 -42.91 -10.48
CA GLU A 105 20.80 -42.20 -9.40
C GLU A 105 19.79 -41.43 -8.53
N ALA A 106 18.80 -40.77 -9.14
CA ALA A 106 17.80 -39.98 -8.40
C ALA A 106 17.01 -40.87 -7.43
N ILE A 107 16.51 -42.02 -7.89
CA ILE A 107 15.78 -42.99 -7.08
C ILE A 107 16.69 -43.62 -6.01
N ALA A 108 17.89 -44.05 -6.38
CA ALA A 108 18.82 -44.67 -5.45
C ALA A 108 19.26 -43.70 -4.33
N TRP A 109 19.57 -42.45 -4.66
CA TRP A 109 20.00 -41.47 -3.68
C TRP A 109 18.85 -40.98 -2.80
N SER A 110 17.62 -40.85 -3.29
CA SER A 110 16.46 -40.50 -2.49
C SER A 110 16.17 -41.63 -1.45
N TRP A 111 16.25 -42.89 -1.86
CA TRP A 111 16.09 -44.03 -0.96
C TRP A 111 17.23 -44.13 0.05
N GLU A 112 18.48 -43.97 -0.36
CA GLU A 112 19.65 -43.97 0.54
C GLU A 112 19.54 -42.87 1.58
N PHE A 113 19.15 -41.64 1.16
CA PHE A 113 18.99 -40.54 2.07
C PHE A 113 17.95 -40.83 3.15
N LEU A 114 16.76 -41.23 2.75
CA LEU A 114 15.67 -41.48 3.70
C LEU A 114 15.97 -42.67 4.65
N THR A 115 16.54 -43.77 4.14
CA THR A 115 16.70 -44.98 4.92
C THR A 115 18.05 -45.06 5.68
N LYS A 116 19.14 -44.55 5.10
CA LYS A 116 20.49 -44.65 5.70
C LYS A 116 20.94 -43.38 6.40
N VAL A 117 20.58 -42.19 5.87
CA VAL A 117 21.02 -40.93 6.45
C VAL A 117 20.00 -40.44 7.48
N VAL A 118 18.73 -40.34 7.11
CA VAL A 118 17.66 -39.94 8.04
C VAL A 118 17.31 -41.06 8.99
N GLY A 119 17.29 -42.33 8.51
CA GLY A 119 17.04 -43.52 9.29
C GLY A 119 15.56 -43.87 9.40
N LEU A 120 14.74 -43.56 8.39
CA LEU A 120 13.33 -43.98 8.34
C LEU A 120 13.22 -45.46 8.07
N GLU A 121 12.13 -46.08 8.60
CA GLU A 121 11.85 -47.51 8.41
C GLU A 121 11.46 -47.77 6.96
N GLU A 122 12.20 -48.67 6.30
CA GLU A 122 11.96 -49.06 4.90
C GLU A 122 10.55 -49.66 4.68
N GLU A 123 9.99 -50.36 5.67
CA GLU A 123 8.66 -50.96 5.60
C GLU A 123 7.51 -49.95 5.58
N ARG A 124 7.78 -48.72 6.00
CA ARG A 124 6.81 -47.62 6.03
C ARG A 124 6.89 -46.68 4.83
N LEU A 125 7.87 -46.88 3.93
CA LEU A 125 8.06 -46.11 2.72
C LEU A 125 7.40 -46.83 1.52
N TYR A 126 6.61 -46.08 0.77
CA TYR A 126 5.83 -46.57 -0.37
C TYR A 126 6.07 -45.64 -1.59
N PRO A 127 6.80 -46.11 -2.63
CA PRO A 127 6.96 -45.36 -3.85
C PRO A 127 5.74 -45.42 -4.76
N SER A 128 5.49 -44.36 -5.50
CA SER A 128 4.58 -44.35 -6.64
C SER A 128 5.33 -43.96 -7.92
N VAL A 129 4.79 -44.34 -9.07
CA VAL A 129 5.33 -44.02 -10.39
C VAL A 129 4.21 -43.65 -11.35
N TYR A 130 4.50 -42.92 -12.39
CA TYR A 130 3.56 -42.67 -13.48
C TYR A 130 3.14 -43.96 -14.14
N GLU A 131 1.87 -44.11 -14.46
CA GLU A 131 1.25 -45.39 -14.91
C GLU A 131 1.98 -46.07 -16.06
N SER A 132 2.57 -45.30 -17.01
CA SER A 132 3.32 -45.83 -18.16
C SER A 132 4.85 -45.79 -17.98
N ASP A 133 5.37 -45.43 -16.79
CA ASP A 133 6.82 -45.38 -16.54
C ASP A 133 7.32 -46.70 -15.98
N ASP A 134 7.47 -47.70 -16.87
CA ASP A 134 7.99 -49.00 -16.53
C ASP A 134 9.45 -48.98 -16.06
N GLU A 135 10.26 -48.03 -16.59
CA GLU A 135 11.67 -47.88 -16.21
C GLU A 135 11.79 -47.51 -14.72
N ALA A 136 11.04 -46.50 -14.25
CA ALA A 136 11.04 -46.11 -12.85
C ALA A 136 10.49 -47.28 -11.94
N PHE A 137 9.46 -47.99 -12.39
CA PHE A 137 8.94 -49.16 -11.69
C PHE A 137 9.99 -50.26 -11.53
N ASP A 138 10.73 -50.55 -12.61
CA ASP A 138 11.76 -51.59 -12.59
C ASP A 138 12.95 -51.20 -11.71
N ILE A 139 13.35 -49.94 -11.69
CA ILE A 139 14.39 -49.45 -10.78
C ILE A 139 13.97 -49.65 -9.32
N TRP A 140 12.75 -49.27 -8.94
CA TRP A 140 12.23 -49.53 -7.58
C TRP A 140 12.18 -51.01 -7.21
N ASN A 141 11.72 -51.86 -8.15
CA ASN A 141 11.54 -53.27 -7.88
C ASN A 141 12.85 -54.07 -7.92
N GLN A 142 13.66 -53.89 -8.96
CA GLN A 142 14.81 -54.73 -9.23
C GLN A 142 16.12 -54.20 -8.61
N GLU A 143 16.34 -52.87 -8.62
CA GLU A 143 17.58 -52.29 -8.10
C GLU A 143 17.47 -51.94 -6.62
N ILE A 144 16.37 -51.29 -6.21
CA ILE A 144 16.15 -50.94 -4.81
C ILE A 144 15.60 -52.15 -4.00
N GLY A 145 14.87 -53.06 -4.66
CA GLY A 145 14.36 -54.27 -4.05
C GLY A 145 13.00 -54.11 -3.38
N ILE A 146 12.23 -53.10 -3.72
CA ILE A 146 10.88 -52.93 -3.19
C ILE A 146 9.91 -53.94 -3.81
N PRO A 147 9.13 -54.69 -3.00
CA PRO A 147 8.09 -55.60 -3.50
C PRO A 147 7.08 -54.87 -4.39
N LYS A 148 6.64 -55.54 -5.48
CA LYS A 148 5.73 -54.94 -6.47
C LYS A 148 4.43 -54.42 -5.84
N GLU A 149 3.97 -55.05 -4.79
CA GLU A 149 2.72 -54.75 -4.06
C GLU A 149 2.85 -53.44 -3.26
N ARG A 150 4.07 -52.94 -3.10
CA ARG A 150 4.35 -51.68 -2.41
C ARG A 150 4.68 -50.53 -3.36
N ILE A 151 4.67 -50.78 -4.68
CA ILE A 151 4.91 -49.73 -5.71
C ILE A 151 3.57 -49.44 -6.37
N PHE A 152 3.13 -48.19 -6.27
CA PHE A 152 1.83 -47.74 -6.78
C PHE A 152 1.98 -47.09 -8.15
N ARG A 153 0.95 -47.23 -9.00
CA ARG A 153 0.90 -46.55 -10.31
C ARG A 153 -0.25 -45.58 -10.34
N PHE A 154 0.01 -44.34 -10.64
CA PHE A 154 -0.99 -43.28 -10.73
C PHE A 154 -0.94 -42.58 -12.09
N GLY A 155 -2.04 -41.90 -12.44
CA GLY A 155 -2.20 -41.16 -13.68
C GLY A 155 -1.51 -39.82 -13.66
N LYS A 156 -1.89 -39.00 -14.66
CA LYS A 156 -1.31 -37.69 -14.87
C LYS A 156 -1.57 -36.77 -13.68
N GLU A 157 -2.68 -36.93 -12.99
CA GLU A 157 -3.05 -36.05 -11.87
C GLU A 157 -2.08 -36.13 -10.68
N ASP A 158 -1.50 -37.33 -10.44
CA ASP A 158 -0.63 -37.57 -9.28
C ASP A 158 0.84 -37.72 -9.66
N ASN A 159 1.15 -38.49 -10.71
CA ASN A 159 2.55 -38.82 -11.09
C ASN A 159 3.04 -38.23 -12.40
N PHE A 160 2.54 -37.04 -12.79
CA PHE A 160 3.11 -36.22 -13.87
C PHE A 160 3.18 -34.78 -13.40
N TRP A 161 4.38 -34.24 -13.24
CA TRP A 161 4.56 -32.89 -12.75
C TRP A 161 4.62 -31.89 -13.90
N GLU A 162 3.77 -30.88 -13.84
CA GLU A 162 3.76 -29.73 -14.72
C GLU A 162 3.26 -28.46 -13.99
N HIS A 163 3.75 -27.30 -14.35
CA HIS A 163 3.29 -26.04 -13.79
C HIS A 163 3.28 -24.91 -14.82
N GLY A 164 2.12 -24.63 -15.39
CA GLY A 164 1.96 -23.68 -16.48
C GLY A 164 2.76 -24.07 -17.72
N SER A 165 3.54 -23.14 -18.26
CA SER A 165 4.47 -23.42 -19.34
C SER A 165 5.87 -23.70 -18.82
N GLY A 166 6.57 -24.66 -19.45
CA GLY A 166 7.95 -24.96 -19.11
C GLY A 166 8.28 -26.45 -18.98
N PRO A 167 9.45 -26.78 -18.40
CA PRO A 167 9.91 -28.16 -18.20
C PRO A 167 8.96 -28.97 -17.36
N CYS A 168 8.65 -30.18 -17.79
CA CYS A 168 7.72 -31.09 -17.15
C CYS A 168 8.07 -32.56 -17.45
N GLY A 169 7.41 -33.49 -16.76
CA GLY A 169 7.59 -34.93 -17.01
C GLY A 169 6.95 -35.83 -15.99
N PRO A 170 7.01 -37.18 -16.23
CA PRO A 170 6.56 -38.16 -15.25
C PRO A 170 7.37 -38.03 -13.96
N CYS A 171 6.77 -38.39 -12.84
CA CYS A 171 7.43 -38.34 -11.55
C CYS A 171 7.21 -39.61 -10.73
N SER A 172 8.07 -39.77 -9.73
CA SER A 172 7.98 -40.86 -8.73
C SER A 172 7.98 -40.21 -7.35
N GLU A 173 6.90 -40.45 -6.61
CA GLU A 173 6.73 -39.93 -5.26
C GLU A 173 7.03 -40.98 -4.21
N ILE A 174 7.52 -40.54 -3.06
CA ILE A 174 7.77 -41.40 -1.91
C ILE A 174 6.84 -40.99 -0.78
N TYR A 175 5.96 -41.90 -0.40
CA TYR A 175 5.00 -41.74 0.71
C TYR A 175 5.52 -42.44 1.96
N TYR A 176 5.17 -41.89 3.13
CA TYR A 176 5.44 -42.49 4.43
C TYR A 176 4.13 -42.83 5.14
N ASP A 177 3.94 -44.13 5.58
CA ASP A 177 2.79 -44.57 6.39
C ASP A 177 2.98 -44.13 7.84
N ARG A 178 2.23 -43.11 8.28
CA ARG A 178 2.20 -42.63 9.66
C ARG A 178 1.43 -43.57 10.61
N GLY A 179 0.75 -44.58 10.07
CA GLY A 179 -0.03 -45.54 10.82
C GLY A 179 -1.53 -45.24 10.83
N GLU A 180 -2.29 -46.24 11.27
CA GLU A 180 -3.76 -46.25 11.22
C GLU A 180 -4.41 -45.11 11.99
N LYS A 181 -3.74 -44.56 13.02
CA LYS A 181 -4.20 -43.41 13.80
C LYS A 181 -4.55 -42.20 12.90
N TYR A 182 -3.83 -42.03 11.80
CA TYR A 182 -3.97 -40.92 10.88
C TYR A 182 -4.85 -41.22 9.66
N GLY A 183 -5.37 -42.46 9.59
CA GLY A 183 -6.21 -42.92 8.49
C GLY A 183 -7.64 -42.38 8.55
N CYS A 184 -8.33 -42.37 7.41
CA CYS A 184 -9.71 -41.92 7.29
C CYS A 184 -10.73 -42.91 7.87
N GLY A 185 -10.28 -44.08 8.35
CA GLY A 185 -11.14 -45.13 8.87
C GLY A 185 -12.01 -45.85 7.83
N LYS A 186 -11.87 -45.55 6.54
CA LYS A 186 -12.61 -46.18 5.45
C LYS A 186 -11.93 -47.49 5.01
N PRO A 187 -12.71 -48.53 4.65
CA PRO A 187 -12.14 -49.70 3.99
C PRO A 187 -11.42 -49.30 2.70
N GLY A 188 -10.19 -49.79 2.49
CA GLY A 188 -9.40 -49.50 1.28
C GLY A 188 -8.54 -48.22 1.41
N CYS A 189 -8.34 -47.67 2.60
CA CYS A 189 -7.37 -46.60 2.84
C CYS A 189 -5.95 -47.11 2.45
N THR A 190 -5.36 -46.48 1.42
CA THR A 190 -4.05 -46.84 0.84
C THR A 190 -3.32 -45.58 0.38
N VAL A 191 -2.12 -45.71 -0.19
CA VAL A 191 -1.38 -44.64 -0.85
C VAL A 191 -2.28 -43.95 -1.90
N GLY A 192 -2.27 -42.66 -1.97
CA GLY A 192 -3.18 -41.86 -2.82
C GLY A 192 -4.50 -41.49 -2.13
N CYS A 193 -4.75 -41.92 -0.88
CA CYS A 193 -5.89 -41.46 -0.12
C CYS A 193 -5.64 -40.05 0.42
N ASP A 194 -6.66 -39.17 0.35
CA ASP A 194 -6.58 -37.76 0.83
C ASP A 194 -6.40 -37.60 2.35
N CYS A 195 -6.36 -38.71 3.11
CA CYS A 195 -6.14 -38.63 4.55
C CYS A 195 -4.65 -38.47 4.91
N ASP A 196 -4.38 -38.16 6.20
CA ASP A 196 -3.03 -37.88 6.68
C ASP A 196 -2.19 -39.14 7.01
N ARG A 197 -2.68 -40.37 6.67
CA ARG A 197 -1.96 -41.63 6.93
C ARG A 197 -0.73 -41.77 6.04
N TYR A 198 -0.94 -41.69 4.71
CA TYR A 198 0.14 -41.79 3.73
C TYR A 198 0.53 -40.38 3.26
N ILE A 199 1.53 -39.81 3.91
CA ILE A 199 1.99 -38.47 3.57
C ILE A 199 3.10 -38.56 2.50
N GLU A 200 2.91 -37.87 1.38
CA GLU A 200 3.95 -37.65 0.38
C GLU A 200 5.05 -36.80 1.03
N ILE A 201 6.29 -37.31 1.07
CA ILE A 201 7.46 -36.64 1.62
C ILE A 201 8.42 -36.18 0.54
N TRP A 202 8.53 -36.86 -0.59
CA TRP A 202 9.48 -36.54 -1.64
C TRP A 202 8.93 -36.85 -3.03
N ASN A 203 9.08 -35.93 -3.97
CA ASN A 203 8.74 -36.11 -5.37
C ASN A 203 10.01 -36.03 -6.23
N ASN A 204 10.30 -37.07 -7.03
CA ASN A 204 11.37 -37.13 -8.00
C ASN A 204 10.78 -36.93 -9.41
N VAL A 205 10.94 -35.76 -10.00
CA VAL A 205 10.44 -35.41 -11.33
C VAL A 205 11.50 -35.70 -12.38
N PHE A 206 11.12 -36.46 -13.37
CA PHE A 206 11.96 -36.81 -14.54
C PHE A 206 11.64 -35.86 -15.69
N SER A 207 12.20 -34.66 -15.59
CA SER A 207 11.95 -33.54 -16.52
C SER A 207 12.55 -33.84 -17.90
N GLN A 208 11.69 -34.21 -18.84
CA GLN A 208 12.11 -34.58 -20.22
C GLN A 208 11.29 -33.89 -21.31
N PHE A 209 10.21 -33.15 -20.94
CA PHE A 209 9.37 -32.43 -21.86
C PHE A 209 9.31 -30.93 -21.50
N ASP A 210 9.00 -30.09 -22.51
CA ASP A 210 8.66 -28.67 -22.38
C ASP A 210 7.20 -28.48 -22.80
N ASN A 211 6.35 -27.98 -21.90
CA ASN A 211 4.95 -27.64 -22.16
C ASN A 211 4.84 -26.18 -22.57
N ASP A 212 4.18 -25.90 -23.70
CA ASP A 212 3.95 -24.53 -24.18
C ASP A 212 2.83 -23.76 -23.41
N GLY A 213 2.18 -24.44 -22.47
CA GLY A 213 1.02 -23.92 -21.71
C GLY A 213 -0.33 -24.16 -22.39
N HIS A 214 -0.34 -24.92 -23.48
CA HIS A 214 -1.54 -25.34 -24.22
C HIS A 214 -1.61 -26.88 -24.36
N ASP A 215 -1.01 -27.61 -23.43
CA ASP A 215 -0.89 -29.09 -23.43
C ASP A 215 -0.14 -29.66 -24.65
N ASN A 216 0.70 -28.87 -25.31
CA ASN A 216 1.61 -29.38 -26.33
C ASN A 216 2.99 -29.64 -25.70
N TYR A 217 3.45 -30.89 -25.76
CA TYR A 217 4.70 -31.34 -25.15
C TYR A 217 5.76 -31.56 -26.24
N THR A 218 6.92 -30.93 -26.08
CA THR A 218 8.09 -31.16 -26.93
C THR A 218 9.22 -31.74 -26.06
N GLU A 219 10.01 -32.66 -26.62
CA GLU A 219 11.13 -33.20 -25.84
C GLU A 219 12.20 -32.13 -25.59
N LEU A 220 12.70 -32.07 -24.35
CA LEU A 220 13.82 -31.23 -23.99
C LEU A 220 15.11 -31.73 -24.67
N LYS A 221 16.04 -30.81 -24.93
CA LYS A 221 17.36 -31.13 -25.50
C LYS A 221 18.18 -32.12 -24.64
N GLN A 222 17.90 -32.13 -23.34
CA GLN A 222 18.55 -32.97 -22.34
C GLN A 222 17.52 -33.46 -21.33
N LYS A 223 17.75 -34.65 -20.79
CA LYS A 223 16.96 -35.18 -19.68
C LYS A 223 17.48 -34.63 -18.36
N ASN A 224 16.59 -34.12 -17.53
CA ASN A 224 16.94 -33.47 -16.28
C ASN A 224 16.25 -34.14 -15.09
N ILE A 225 16.84 -33.97 -13.92
CA ILE A 225 16.20 -34.31 -12.63
C ILE A 225 15.82 -33.02 -11.92
N ASP A 226 14.56 -33.00 -11.50
CA ASP A 226 14.00 -32.02 -10.57
C ASP A 226 13.44 -32.80 -9.38
N THR A 227 13.88 -32.49 -8.16
CA THR A 227 13.27 -33.12 -6.99
C THR A 227 12.76 -32.07 -6.02
N GLY A 228 11.66 -32.43 -5.34
CA GLY A 228 11.06 -31.58 -4.32
C GLY A 228 10.68 -32.38 -3.08
N MET A 229 11.32 -32.07 -1.96
CA MET A 229 10.99 -32.64 -0.66
C MET A 229 10.62 -31.50 0.31
N GLY A 230 9.38 -31.49 0.81
CA GLY A 230 8.96 -30.53 1.82
C GLY A 230 9.69 -30.76 3.13
N LEU A 231 10.55 -29.80 3.54
CA LEU A 231 11.33 -29.92 4.77
C LEU A 231 10.45 -30.09 6.01
N GLU A 232 9.36 -29.32 6.10
CA GLU A 232 8.40 -29.40 7.20
C GLU A 232 7.68 -30.77 7.21
N ARG A 233 7.32 -31.32 6.04
CA ARG A 233 6.69 -32.66 5.94
C ARG A 233 7.65 -33.77 6.41
N LEU A 234 8.91 -33.70 6.00
CA LEU A 234 9.94 -34.61 6.51
C LEU A 234 10.12 -34.49 8.02
N ALA A 235 10.13 -33.26 8.55
CA ALA A 235 10.24 -33.01 9.99
C ALA A 235 9.03 -33.56 10.74
N VAL A 236 7.81 -33.44 10.23
CA VAL A 236 6.59 -34.07 10.81
C VAL A 236 6.77 -35.57 11.01
N VAL A 237 7.33 -36.24 10.00
CA VAL A 237 7.62 -37.71 10.09
C VAL A 237 8.71 -37.99 11.11
N CYS A 238 9.85 -37.29 11.03
CA CYS A 238 11.02 -37.54 11.91
C CYS A 238 10.76 -37.21 13.38
N GLN A 239 9.93 -36.20 13.63
CA GLN A 239 9.58 -35.78 14.99
C GLN A 239 8.33 -36.51 15.51
N ASN A 240 7.66 -37.30 14.63
CA ASN A 240 6.42 -38.05 14.94
C ASN A 240 5.35 -37.16 15.58
N VAL A 241 5.11 -35.99 14.97
CA VAL A 241 4.14 -34.98 15.42
C VAL A 241 2.88 -34.99 14.53
N ASP A 242 1.76 -34.47 15.01
CA ASP A 242 0.47 -34.58 14.33
C ASP A 242 0.35 -33.68 13.10
N SER A 243 0.97 -32.49 13.13
CA SER A 243 0.91 -31.53 12.03
C SER A 243 2.24 -30.77 11.84
N LEU A 244 2.36 -30.02 10.73
CA LEU A 244 3.50 -29.15 10.47
C LEU A 244 3.65 -28.02 11.52
N PHE A 245 2.55 -27.67 12.22
CA PHE A 245 2.55 -26.66 13.28
C PHE A 245 3.14 -27.18 14.60
N ASP A 246 3.30 -28.49 14.71
CA ASP A 246 3.87 -29.16 15.89
C ASP A 246 5.38 -29.44 15.70
N VAL A 247 5.94 -29.10 14.52
CA VAL A 247 7.39 -29.19 14.26
C VAL A 247 8.15 -28.19 15.14
N ASP A 248 9.30 -28.59 15.67
CA ASP A 248 10.09 -27.87 16.67
C ASP A 248 10.22 -26.35 16.45
N THR A 249 10.75 -25.93 15.31
CA THR A 249 10.95 -24.48 14.98
C THR A 249 9.62 -23.75 14.79
N VAL A 250 8.60 -24.40 14.22
CA VAL A 250 7.26 -23.83 14.01
C VAL A 250 6.53 -23.71 15.34
N MET A 251 6.65 -24.74 16.21
CA MET A 251 6.06 -24.73 17.54
C MET A 251 6.64 -23.61 18.42
N ASN A 252 7.92 -23.27 18.28
CA ASN A 252 8.53 -22.15 19.00
C ASN A 252 7.85 -20.83 18.61
N ILE A 253 7.51 -20.63 17.34
CA ILE A 253 6.74 -19.48 16.86
C ILE A 253 5.31 -19.53 17.44
N THR A 254 4.63 -20.68 17.39
CA THR A 254 3.28 -20.88 17.95
C THR A 254 3.26 -20.58 19.45
N ASN A 255 4.28 -20.98 20.20
CA ASN A 255 4.43 -20.68 21.63
C ASN A 255 4.55 -19.16 21.86
N LYS A 256 5.29 -18.43 21.01
CA LYS A 256 5.38 -16.97 21.08
C LYS A 256 4.03 -16.31 20.79
N VAL A 257 3.28 -16.79 19.82
CA VAL A 257 1.91 -16.33 19.56
C VAL A 257 1.03 -16.59 20.78
N SER A 258 1.12 -17.77 21.40
CA SER A 258 0.37 -18.15 22.61
C SER A 258 0.69 -17.21 23.79
N GLU A 259 1.98 -16.91 24.00
CA GLU A 259 2.44 -15.95 25.03
C GLU A 259 1.79 -14.56 24.84
N LEU A 260 1.80 -14.05 23.61
CA LEU A 260 1.31 -12.70 23.29
C LEU A 260 -0.22 -12.59 23.30
N THR A 261 -0.93 -13.67 22.96
CA THR A 261 -2.39 -13.68 22.89
C THR A 261 -3.06 -14.17 24.18
N GLY A 262 -2.31 -14.84 25.05
CA GLY A 262 -2.87 -15.51 26.23
C GLY A 262 -3.71 -16.75 25.91
N ALA A 263 -3.72 -17.20 24.65
CA ALA A 263 -4.40 -18.41 24.19
C ALA A 263 -3.40 -19.57 24.12
N PHE A 264 -3.72 -20.73 24.68
CA PHE A 264 -2.81 -21.88 24.68
C PHE A 264 -3.21 -22.89 23.62
N TYR A 265 -2.22 -23.38 22.90
CA TYR A 265 -2.37 -24.40 21.87
C TYR A 265 -2.83 -25.75 22.50
N GLY A 266 -3.77 -26.45 21.85
CA GLY A 266 -4.35 -27.70 22.34
C GLY A 266 -5.58 -27.55 23.26
N GLN A 267 -6.05 -26.31 23.50
CA GLN A 267 -7.24 -26.10 24.36
C GLN A 267 -8.56 -26.30 23.63
N THR A 268 -8.71 -25.72 22.45
CA THR A 268 -9.90 -25.90 21.59
C THR A 268 -9.51 -25.78 20.13
N GLN A 269 -10.17 -26.53 19.25
CA GLN A 269 -9.93 -26.52 17.81
C GLN A 269 -10.01 -25.07 17.24
N LYS A 270 -10.98 -24.26 17.65
CA LYS A 270 -11.15 -22.89 17.16
C LYS A 270 -9.95 -21.98 17.52
N ARG A 271 -9.37 -22.14 18.73
CA ARG A 271 -8.18 -21.40 19.15
C ARG A 271 -6.94 -21.90 18.41
N ASP A 272 -6.82 -23.21 18.25
CA ASP A 272 -5.69 -23.82 17.55
C ASP A 272 -5.63 -23.38 16.09
N VAL A 273 -6.78 -23.30 15.39
CA VAL A 273 -6.86 -22.73 14.04
C VAL A 273 -6.31 -21.30 14.03
N SER A 274 -6.75 -20.46 14.96
CA SER A 274 -6.27 -19.06 15.03
C SER A 274 -4.76 -18.96 15.30
N LEU A 275 -4.24 -19.77 16.22
CA LEU A 275 -2.80 -19.82 16.52
C LEU A 275 -1.98 -20.29 15.32
N ARG A 276 -2.45 -21.33 14.61
CA ARG A 276 -1.80 -21.84 13.39
C ARG A 276 -1.79 -20.82 12.27
N VAL A 277 -2.92 -20.16 12.01
CA VAL A 277 -3.03 -19.09 10.98
C VAL A 277 -2.05 -17.96 11.28
N ILE A 278 -2.01 -17.46 12.53
CA ILE A 278 -1.07 -16.38 12.90
C ILE A 278 0.38 -16.84 12.71
N THR A 279 0.71 -18.05 13.15
CA THR A 279 2.06 -18.61 13.03
C THR A 279 2.52 -18.74 11.58
N ASP A 280 1.70 -19.33 10.73
CA ASP A 280 1.99 -19.50 9.30
C ASP A 280 2.17 -18.13 8.60
N HIS A 281 1.20 -17.24 8.81
CA HIS A 281 1.15 -15.99 8.08
C HIS A 281 2.24 -15.01 8.49
N ILE A 282 2.62 -14.97 9.78
CA ILE A 282 3.75 -14.13 10.21
C ILE A 282 5.09 -14.68 9.71
N ARG A 283 5.22 -16.01 9.65
CA ARG A 283 6.39 -16.66 9.05
C ARG A 283 6.48 -16.30 7.56
N ALA A 284 5.42 -16.48 6.80
CA ALA A 284 5.35 -16.11 5.39
C ALA A 284 5.64 -14.61 5.15
N ALA A 285 4.99 -13.73 5.91
CA ALA A 285 5.16 -12.28 5.80
C ALA A 285 6.60 -11.84 6.07
N THR A 286 7.26 -12.42 7.08
CA THR A 286 8.65 -12.11 7.43
C THR A 286 9.59 -12.38 6.26
N PHE A 287 9.47 -13.54 5.61
CA PHE A 287 10.28 -13.90 4.45
C PHE A 287 9.93 -13.07 3.20
N MET A 288 8.65 -12.81 2.95
CA MET A 288 8.22 -11.97 1.82
C MET A 288 8.80 -10.55 1.92
N ILE A 289 8.76 -9.95 3.11
CA ILE A 289 9.30 -8.60 3.32
C ILE A 289 10.83 -8.59 3.25
N CYS A 290 11.48 -9.64 3.77
CA CYS A 290 12.94 -9.80 3.63
C CYS A 290 13.37 -9.79 2.16
N ASP A 291 12.58 -10.40 1.28
CA ASP A 291 12.80 -10.45 -0.17
C ASP A 291 12.28 -9.20 -0.92
N GLY A 292 11.91 -8.13 -0.20
CA GLY A 292 11.58 -6.81 -0.76
C GLY A 292 10.11 -6.62 -1.16
N ILE A 293 9.20 -7.53 -0.77
CA ILE A 293 7.77 -7.37 -1.04
C ILE A 293 7.15 -6.44 0.00
N LEU A 294 6.40 -5.44 -0.45
CA LEU A 294 5.65 -4.52 0.40
C LEU A 294 4.14 -4.73 0.26
N PRO A 295 3.34 -4.50 1.33
CA PRO A 295 1.88 -4.58 1.26
C PRO A 295 1.32 -3.61 0.21
N SER A 296 0.51 -4.10 -0.71
CA SER A 296 -0.14 -3.29 -1.76
C SER A 296 -1.55 -3.80 -2.08
N ASN A 297 -2.25 -3.15 -3.02
CA ASN A 297 -3.60 -3.54 -3.43
C ASN A 297 -3.62 -4.56 -4.57
N GLU A 298 -2.49 -4.84 -5.20
CA GLU A 298 -2.40 -5.73 -6.36
C GLU A 298 -1.14 -6.60 -6.29
N GLY A 299 -1.15 -7.70 -7.03
CA GLY A 299 0.01 -8.58 -7.22
C GLY A 299 0.55 -9.19 -5.92
N ARG A 300 1.86 -9.28 -5.80
CA ARG A 300 2.55 -9.89 -4.65
C ARG A 300 2.27 -9.18 -3.33
N GLY A 301 2.20 -7.86 -3.37
CA GLY A 301 1.91 -7.07 -2.18
C GLY A 301 0.48 -7.26 -1.66
N TYR A 302 -0.48 -7.60 -2.55
CA TYR A 302 -1.82 -8.00 -2.12
C TYR A 302 -1.80 -9.30 -1.32
N VAL A 303 -1.02 -10.29 -1.78
CA VAL A 303 -0.85 -11.56 -1.03
C VAL A 303 -0.30 -11.28 0.36
N LEU A 304 0.78 -10.52 0.47
CA LEU A 304 1.36 -10.12 1.76
C LEU A 304 0.36 -9.41 2.65
N ARG A 305 -0.39 -8.46 2.10
CA ARG A 305 -1.43 -7.73 2.84
C ARG A 305 -2.55 -8.65 3.32
N ARG A 306 -3.00 -9.57 2.47
CA ARG A 306 -4.01 -10.59 2.84
C ARG A 306 -3.55 -11.41 4.04
N LEU A 307 -2.31 -11.91 4.02
CA LEU A 307 -1.73 -12.70 5.12
C LEU A 307 -1.69 -11.89 6.43
N LEU A 308 -1.16 -10.67 6.39
CA LEU A 308 -1.07 -9.83 7.60
C LEU A 308 -2.43 -9.48 8.17
N ARG A 309 -3.41 -9.13 7.33
CA ARG A 309 -4.77 -8.79 7.77
C ARG A 309 -5.53 -10.01 8.29
N ARG A 310 -5.35 -11.17 7.68
CA ARG A 310 -5.93 -12.43 8.17
C ARG A 310 -5.34 -12.79 9.53
N ALA A 311 -4.03 -12.70 9.71
CA ALA A 311 -3.38 -12.91 11.01
C ALA A 311 -3.87 -11.93 12.09
N ALA A 312 -4.00 -10.65 11.75
CA ALA A 312 -4.51 -9.63 12.67
C ALA A 312 -5.98 -9.90 13.09
N ARG A 313 -6.84 -10.33 12.15
CA ARG A 313 -8.22 -10.77 12.48
C ARG A 313 -8.21 -11.94 13.46
N HIS A 314 -7.39 -12.96 13.21
CA HIS A 314 -7.28 -14.10 14.14
C HIS A 314 -6.77 -13.68 15.53
N GLY A 315 -5.89 -12.66 15.61
CA GLY A 315 -5.53 -12.02 16.86
C GLY A 315 -6.74 -11.41 17.60
N LYS A 316 -7.60 -10.70 16.87
CA LYS A 316 -8.87 -10.17 17.42
C LYS A 316 -9.80 -11.28 17.93
N LEU A 317 -9.91 -12.39 17.20
CA LEU A 317 -10.70 -13.57 17.63
C LEU A 317 -10.15 -14.21 18.92
N LEU A 318 -8.85 -14.08 19.16
CA LEU A 318 -8.20 -14.50 20.43
C LEU A 318 -8.27 -13.43 21.53
N GLY A 319 -8.85 -12.26 21.27
CA GLY A 319 -9.05 -11.17 22.25
C GLY A 319 -7.93 -10.13 22.29
N VAL A 320 -6.99 -10.14 21.35
CA VAL A 320 -5.92 -9.13 21.28
C VAL A 320 -6.46 -7.85 20.63
N ASN A 321 -6.35 -6.73 21.32
CA ASN A 321 -6.87 -5.45 20.84
C ASN A 321 -5.81 -4.47 20.33
N GLU A 322 -4.54 -4.77 20.54
CA GLU A 322 -3.41 -3.95 20.14
C GLU A 322 -2.56 -4.67 19.07
N PRO A 323 -1.84 -3.94 18.22
CA PRO A 323 -0.87 -4.53 17.30
C PRO A 323 0.16 -5.39 18.03
N PHE A 324 0.37 -6.62 17.57
CA PHE A 324 1.24 -7.60 18.23
C PHE A 324 2.07 -8.46 17.26
N LEU A 325 1.67 -8.57 16.00
CA LEU A 325 2.31 -9.43 15.00
C LEU A 325 3.80 -9.10 14.86
N TYR A 326 4.15 -7.82 14.85
CA TYR A 326 5.53 -7.37 14.75
C TYR A 326 6.43 -7.86 15.91
N LYS A 327 5.85 -8.23 17.06
CA LYS A 327 6.58 -8.76 18.23
C LYS A 327 6.99 -10.22 18.05
N ILE A 328 6.44 -10.92 17.06
CA ILE A 328 6.72 -12.32 16.75
C ILE A 328 7.92 -12.43 15.81
N VAL A 329 8.20 -11.37 15.05
CA VAL A 329 9.25 -11.34 14.00
C VAL A 329 10.60 -11.83 14.49
N ASP A 330 11.04 -11.40 15.68
CA ASP A 330 12.33 -11.81 16.25
C ASP A 330 12.40 -13.32 16.47
N THR A 331 11.29 -13.95 16.89
CA THR A 331 11.22 -15.41 17.05
C THR A 331 11.30 -16.11 15.69
N VAL A 332 10.60 -15.60 14.67
CA VAL A 332 10.70 -16.16 13.31
C VAL A 332 12.14 -16.07 12.80
N ILE A 333 12.81 -14.94 13.01
CA ILE A 333 14.19 -14.74 12.60
C ILE A 333 15.10 -15.72 13.33
N HIS A 334 15.00 -15.82 14.66
CA HIS A 334 15.83 -16.70 15.47
C HIS A 334 15.77 -18.17 15.02
N GLU A 335 14.59 -18.66 14.69
CA GLU A 335 14.39 -20.05 14.25
C GLU A 335 14.95 -20.32 12.84
N ASN A 336 15.22 -19.27 12.04
CA ASN A 336 15.58 -19.41 10.63
C ASN A 336 16.93 -18.75 10.25
N GLU A 337 17.54 -17.91 11.10
CA GLU A 337 18.75 -17.14 10.78
C GLU A 337 19.99 -18.00 10.50
N CYS A 338 20.02 -19.24 11.00
CA CYS A 338 21.11 -20.17 10.71
C CYS A 338 21.24 -20.48 9.21
N GLN A 339 20.15 -20.43 8.45
CA GLN A 339 20.11 -20.61 7.00
C GLN A 339 19.97 -19.30 6.23
N TYR A 340 19.23 -18.34 6.80
CA TYR A 340 18.84 -17.08 6.17
C TYR A 340 19.32 -15.88 7.00
N GLY A 341 20.62 -15.61 6.97
CA GLY A 341 21.26 -14.54 7.77
C GLY A 341 20.75 -13.15 7.44
N ASP A 342 20.29 -12.91 6.21
CA ASP A 342 19.71 -11.66 5.75
C ASP A 342 18.41 -11.27 6.51
N LEU A 343 17.73 -12.23 7.11
CA LEU A 343 16.58 -11.95 8.00
C LEU A 343 17.02 -11.09 9.20
N ARG A 344 18.17 -11.45 9.83
CA ARG A 344 18.71 -10.70 10.98
C ARG A 344 19.17 -9.30 10.57
N GLU A 345 19.81 -9.19 9.42
CA GLU A 345 20.29 -7.90 8.90
C GLU A 345 19.12 -6.94 8.65
N LYS A 346 17.98 -7.46 8.15
CA LYS A 346 16.79 -6.68 7.82
C LYS A 346 15.72 -6.64 8.92
N GLN A 347 16.00 -7.15 10.13
CA GLN A 347 15.01 -7.28 11.20
C GLN A 347 14.26 -5.99 11.50
N THR A 348 14.97 -4.86 11.64
CA THR A 348 14.36 -3.56 11.93
C THR A 348 13.38 -3.14 10.85
N TYR A 349 13.74 -3.35 9.59
CA TYR A 349 12.91 -3.06 8.43
C TYR A 349 11.66 -3.94 8.40
N ILE A 350 11.82 -5.25 8.52
CA ILE A 350 10.73 -6.24 8.53
C ILE A 350 9.71 -5.90 9.64
N THR A 351 10.21 -5.70 10.86
CA THR A 351 9.39 -5.36 12.03
C THR A 351 8.58 -4.07 11.80
N LYS A 352 9.21 -3.06 11.19
CA LYS A 352 8.58 -1.77 10.92
C LYS A 352 7.47 -1.88 9.87
N VAL A 353 7.69 -2.62 8.78
CA VAL A 353 6.69 -2.84 7.73
C VAL A 353 5.47 -3.56 8.28
N ILE A 354 5.66 -4.66 9.02
CA ILE A 354 4.57 -5.42 9.64
C ILE A 354 3.78 -4.56 10.61
N ARG A 355 4.48 -3.83 11.50
CA ARG A 355 3.85 -2.94 12.46
C ARG A 355 3.00 -1.86 11.78
N THR A 356 3.52 -1.23 10.74
CA THR A 356 2.82 -0.15 10.02
C THR A 356 1.54 -0.66 9.35
N GLU A 357 1.56 -1.82 8.68
CA GLU A 357 0.37 -2.41 8.06
C GLU A 357 -0.65 -2.86 9.12
N GLU A 358 -0.17 -3.45 10.23
CA GLU A 358 -1.01 -3.88 11.35
C GLU A 358 -1.69 -2.67 12.03
N GLU A 359 -0.96 -1.59 12.34
CA GLU A 359 -1.50 -0.35 12.90
C GLU A 359 -2.48 0.34 11.94
N SER A 360 -2.20 0.29 10.63
CA SER A 360 -3.11 0.82 9.61
C SER A 360 -4.42 0.05 9.56
N PHE A 361 -4.35 -1.28 9.62
CA PHE A 361 -5.54 -2.14 9.61
C PHE A 361 -6.31 -2.08 10.93
N ALA A 362 -5.62 -1.96 12.08
CA ALA A 362 -6.25 -1.82 13.39
C ALA A 362 -7.21 -0.62 13.48
N ARG A 363 -6.94 0.46 12.73
CA ARG A 363 -7.83 1.64 12.66
C ARG A 363 -9.16 1.38 11.95
N THR A 364 -9.22 0.39 11.08
CA THR A 364 -10.39 0.11 10.23
C THR A 364 -11.08 -1.20 10.57
N ILE A 365 -10.38 -2.17 11.20
CA ILE A 365 -10.89 -3.52 11.45
C ILE A 365 -12.14 -3.52 12.34
N ASP A 366 -12.14 -2.76 13.44
CA ASP A 366 -13.28 -2.73 14.38
C ASP A 366 -14.52 -2.14 13.72
N GLY A 367 -14.35 -1.08 12.91
CA GLY A 367 -15.41 -0.49 12.09
C GLY A 367 -15.94 -1.46 11.06
N GLY A 368 -15.04 -2.12 10.32
CA GLY A 368 -15.39 -3.09 9.29
C GLY A 368 -16.09 -4.33 9.84
N MET A 369 -15.61 -4.90 10.95
CA MET A 369 -16.25 -6.05 11.60
C MET A 369 -17.65 -5.71 12.11
N ARG A 370 -17.85 -4.50 12.67
CA ARG A 370 -19.19 -4.04 13.09
C ARG A 370 -20.13 -3.91 11.90
N ILE A 371 -19.69 -3.27 10.82
CA ILE A 371 -20.50 -3.10 9.60
C ILE A 371 -20.80 -4.47 8.95
N PHE A 372 -19.81 -5.37 8.91
CA PHE A 372 -20.04 -6.75 8.45
C PHE A 372 -21.13 -7.43 9.28
N GLY A 373 -21.08 -7.32 10.61
CA GLY A 373 -22.09 -7.89 11.49
C GLY A 373 -23.50 -7.31 11.26
N GLU A 374 -23.61 -6.01 10.99
CA GLU A 374 -24.88 -5.33 10.64
C GLU A 374 -25.43 -5.88 9.31
N MET A 375 -24.60 -5.94 8.26
CA MET A 375 -24.95 -6.50 6.95
C MET A 375 -25.33 -7.98 7.05
N LEU A 376 -24.57 -8.76 7.80
CA LEU A 376 -24.84 -10.18 8.04
C LEU A 376 -26.21 -10.39 8.68
N ALA A 377 -26.53 -9.59 9.70
CA ALA A 377 -27.83 -9.66 10.37
C ALA A 377 -28.99 -9.33 9.42
N GLU A 378 -28.80 -8.40 8.47
CA GLU A 378 -29.80 -8.09 7.44
C GLU A 378 -30.00 -9.26 6.47
N HIS A 379 -28.93 -9.90 6.00
CA HIS A 379 -28.99 -11.08 5.14
C HIS A 379 -29.66 -12.28 5.84
N GLN A 380 -29.32 -12.52 7.10
CA GLN A 380 -29.92 -13.58 7.92
C GLN A 380 -31.43 -13.34 8.17
N GLN A 381 -31.85 -12.08 8.43
CA GLN A 381 -33.27 -11.73 8.59
C GLN A 381 -34.07 -11.96 7.32
N LYS A 382 -33.45 -11.76 6.14
CA LYS A 382 -34.07 -12.04 4.83
C LYS A 382 -34.03 -13.52 4.45
N GLY A 383 -33.35 -14.38 5.22
CA GLY A 383 -33.18 -15.78 4.92
C GLY A 383 -32.26 -16.04 3.72
N GLU A 384 -31.39 -15.09 3.40
CA GLU A 384 -30.45 -15.20 2.30
C GLU A 384 -29.27 -16.08 2.71
N THR A 385 -28.79 -16.92 1.78
CA THR A 385 -27.62 -17.81 1.97
C THR A 385 -26.39 -17.27 1.27
N VAL A 386 -26.52 -16.09 0.61
CA VAL A 386 -25.46 -15.44 -0.15
C VAL A 386 -25.30 -14.02 0.37
N PHE A 387 -24.08 -13.68 0.77
CA PHE A 387 -23.68 -12.32 1.14
C PHE A 387 -23.43 -11.52 -0.14
N SER A 388 -24.05 -10.33 -0.27
CA SER A 388 -24.06 -9.61 -1.56
C SER A 388 -22.66 -9.13 -1.98
N GLY A 389 -22.37 -9.18 -3.29
CA GLY A 389 -21.14 -8.64 -3.84
C GLY A 389 -21.00 -7.13 -3.66
N ALA A 390 -22.10 -6.39 -3.57
CA ALA A 390 -22.11 -4.95 -3.30
C ALA A 390 -21.67 -4.63 -1.86
N ASP A 391 -22.12 -5.41 -0.89
CA ASP A 391 -21.72 -5.27 0.51
C ASP A 391 -20.25 -5.67 0.70
N ALA A 392 -19.83 -6.74 0.02
CA ALA A 392 -18.42 -7.15 -0.01
C ALA A 392 -17.52 -6.06 -0.64
N PHE A 393 -17.99 -5.44 -1.73
CA PHE A 393 -17.28 -4.32 -2.36
C PHE A 393 -17.19 -3.10 -1.44
N LYS A 394 -18.23 -2.77 -0.70
CA LYS A 394 -18.24 -1.69 0.28
C LYS A 394 -17.25 -1.94 1.42
N LEU A 395 -17.17 -3.18 1.92
CA LEU A 395 -16.15 -3.58 2.91
C LEU A 395 -14.73 -3.45 2.36
N TYR A 396 -14.51 -3.83 1.10
CA TYR A 396 -13.21 -3.70 0.42
C TYR A 396 -12.83 -2.23 0.21
N ASP A 397 -13.69 -1.44 -0.41
CA ASP A 397 -13.39 -0.07 -0.84
C ASP A 397 -13.26 0.90 0.36
N THR A 398 -14.14 0.78 1.35
CA THR A 398 -14.23 1.73 2.48
C THR A 398 -13.36 1.30 3.68
N PHE A 399 -13.32 0.01 3.99
CA PHE A 399 -12.64 -0.51 5.19
C PHE A 399 -11.38 -1.31 4.87
N GLY A 400 -11.08 -1.51 3.57
CA GLY A 400 -9.89 -2.22 3.13
C GLY A 400 -9.91 -3.70 3.50
N PHE A 401 -11.09 -4.33 3.63
CA PHE A 401 -11.22 -5.78 3.84
C PHE A 401 -10.97 -6.49 2.51
N PRO A 402 -9.94 -7.33 2.39
CA PRO A 402 -9.78 -8.18 1.21
C PRO A 402 -11.04 -9.03 1.01
N ILE A 403 -11.42 -9.29 -0.24
CA ILE A 403 -12.59 -10.11 -0.56
C ILE A 403 -12.52 -11.48 0.11
N ASP A 404 -11.33 -12.09 0.09
CA ASP A 404 -11.10 -13.40 0.72
C ASP A 404 -11.38 -13.39 2.23
N LEU A 405 -11.02 -12.27 2.92
CA LEU A 405 -11.32 -12.12 4.34
C LEU A 405 -12.83 -12.00 4.59
N THR A 406 -13.53 -11.28 3.71
CA THR A 406 -15.00 -11.18 3.76
C THR A 406 -15.65 -12.54 3.47
N ALA A 407 -15.11 -13.31 2.50
CA ALA A 407 -15.60 -14.65 2.19
C ALA A 407 -15.39 -15.63 3.36
N GLU A 408 -14.23 -15.59 4.02
CA GLU A 408 -13.96 -16.38 5.22
C GLU A 408 -14.93 -16.02 6.37
N MET A 409 -15.15 -14.71 6.60
CA MET A 409 -16.08 -14.26 7.65
C MET A 409 -17.54 -14.68 7.35
N ALA A 410 -17.95 -14.64 6.09
CA ALA A 410 -19.26 -15.10 5.67
C ALA A 410 -19.41 -16.62 5.78
N ALA A 411 -18.37 -17.38 5.43
CA ALA A 411 -18.34 -18.85 5.56
C ALA A 411 -18.39 -19.30 7.02
N ASP A 412 -17.74 -18.61 7.95
CA ASP A 412 -17.83 -18.83 9.40
C ASP A 412 -19.28 -18.80 9.92
N GLU A 413 -20.14 -18.03 9.22
CA GLU A 413 -21.57 -17.84 9.54
C GLU A 413 -22.51 -18.59 8.57
N GLY A 414 -21.96 -19.46 7.72
CA GLY A 414 -22.70 -20.34 6.82
C GLY A 414 -23.21 -19.69 5.52
N LEU A 415 -22.72 -18.52 5.15
CA LEU A 415 -23.03 -17.81 3.91
C LEU A 415 -21.91 -17.96 2.88
N LYS A 416 -22.27 -17.87 1.59
CA LYS A 416 -21.32 -17.70 0.49
C LYS A 416 -21.31 -16.24 0.04
N VAL A 417 -20.19 -15.73 -0.47
CA VAL A 417 -20.12 -14.38 -1.05
C VAL A 417 -20.37 -14.43 -2.55
N ASP A 418 -21.12 -13.46 -3.07
CA ASP A 418 -21.28 -13.26 -4.53
C ASP A 418 -20.03 -12.56 -5.09
N GLU A 419 -19.00 -13.37 -5.37
CA GLU A 419 -17.73 -12.88 -5.90
C GLU A 419 -17.83 -12.34 -7.33
N ASP A 420 -18.79 -12.83 -8.13
CA ASP A 420 -18.94 -12.39 -9.52
C ASP A 420 -19.47 -10.95 -9.55
N ALA A 421 -20.48 -10.64 -8.75
CA ALA A 421 -20.96 -9.26 -8.58
C ALA A 421 -19.86 -8.35 -7.99
N PHE A 422 -19.06 -8.84 -7.06
CA PHE A 422 -17.90 -8.09 -6.55
C PHE A 422 -16.88 -7.79 -7.65
N ARG A 423 -16.51 -8.79 -8.48
CA ARG A 423 -15.57 -8.61 -9.60
C ARG A 423 -16.08 -7.60 -10.63
N GLN A 424 -17.39 -7.62 -10.91
CA GLN A 424 -18.01 -6.64 -11.80
C GLN A 424 -17.88 -5.22 -11.27
N LEU A 425 -18.18 -4.98 -9.98
CA LEU A 425 -18.04 -3.65 -9.36
C LEU A 425 -16.59 -3.16 -9.34
N MET A 426 -15.62 -4.07 -9.09
CA MET A 426 -14.20 -3.77 -9.21
C MET A 426 -13.80 -3.35 -10.63
N GLN A 427 -14.33 -4.03 -11.63
CA GLN A 427 -14.09 -3.70 -13.04
C GLN A 427 -14.68 -2.32 -13.39
N GLU A 428 -15.90 -2.04 -12.98
CA GLU A 428 -16.55 -0.74 -13.18
C GLU A 428 -15.78 0.41 -12.51
N GLN A 429 -15.20 0.16 -11.31
CA GLN A 429 -14.34 1.14 -10.64
C GLN A 429 -13.06 1.41 -11.45
N LYS A 430 -12.41 0.35 -11.96
CA LYS A 430 -11.22 0.47 -12.82
C LYS A 430 -11.52 1.21 -14.11
N GLU A 431 -12.67 0.94 -14.73
CA GLU A 431 -13.11 1.62 -15.97
C GLU A 431 -13.39 3.10 -15.73
N ARG A 432 -14.11 3.44 -14.66
CA ARG A 432 -14.33 4.84 -14.25
C ARG A 432 -13.03 5.59 -13.99
N ALA A 433 -12.07 4.95 -13.34
CA ALA A 433 -10.74 5.52 -13.12
C ALA A 433 -9.96 5.70 -14.43
N ARG A 434 -10.13 4.78 -15.38
CA ARG A 434 -9.52 4.83 -16.72
C ARG A 434 -10.19 5.92 -17.60
N GLU A 435 -11.51 6.05 -17.55
CA GLU A 435 -12.24 7.11 -18.25
C GLU A 435 -11.92 8.50 -17.69
N ALA A 436 -11.81 8.63 -16.38
CA ALA A 436 -11.37 9.86 -15.74
C ALA A 436 -9.93 10.27 -16.18
N ARG A 437 -9.03 9.31 -16.40
CA ARG A 437 -7.69 9.56 -16.97
C ARG A 437 -7.77 9.96 -18.45
N LYS A 438 -8.64 9.30 -19.26
CA LYS A 438 -8.87 9.67 -20.66
C LYS A 438 -9.45 11.08 -20.79
N ALA A 439 -10.38 11.47 -19.91
CA ALA A 439 -10.94 12.81 -19.87
C ALA A 439 -9.91 13.90 -19.47
N LEU A 440 -8.80 13.52 -18.86
CA LEU A 440 -7.68 14.42 -18.50
C LEU A 440 -6.62 14.56 -19.63
N GLY A 441 -6.87 14.02 -20.83
CA GLY A 441 -6.05 14.24 -22.01
C GLY A 441 -5.08 13.11 -22.35
N ASP A 442 -5.30 11.91 -21.83
CA ASP A 442 -4.65 10.70 -22.32
C ASP A 442 -5.30 10.33 -23.67
N LEU A 443 -4.88 11.04 -24.72
CA LEU A 443 -5.23 10.73 -26.13
C LEU A 443 -4.52 9.44 -26.49
N GLY A 444 -5.09 8.31 -26.08
CA GLY A 444 -4.67 7.00 -26.53
C GLY A 444 -4.75 6.98 -28.07
N TRP A 445 -3.61 6.68 -28.67
CA TRP A 445 -3.41 6.54 -30.09
C TRP A 445 -4.60 5.86 -30.78
N ALA A 446 -5.32 6.62 -31.61
CA ALA A 446 -6.38 6.10 -32.47
C ALA A 446 -5.70 5.57 -33.76
N GLY A 447 -5.61 4.33 -33.85
CA GLY A 447 -5.49 3.26 -34.82
C GLY A 447 -5.15 3.53 -36.29
N VAL A 448 -4.34 4.52 -36.68
CA VAL A 448 -3.86 4.58 -38.08
C VAL A 448 -2.72 3.57 -38.24
N GLU A 449 -2.94 2.52 -39.01
CA GLU A 449 -1.89 1.59 -39.39
C GLU A 449 -1.06 2.17 -40.56
N PHE A 450 0.20 2.42 -40.28
CA PHE A 450 1.15 2.78 -41.34
C PHE A 450 1.63 1.51 -42.07
N GLY A 451 1.58 1.50 -43.38
CA GLY A 451 2.12 0.40 -44.19
C GLY A 451 3.62 0.15 -43.95
N LYS A 452 4.09 -1.01 -44.41
CA LYS A 452 5.53 -1.37 -44.27
C LYS A 452 6.46 -0.47 -45.06
N GLU A 453 5.92 0.27 -46.01
CA GLU A 453 6.61 1.23 -46.88
C GLU A 453 7.03 2.50 -46.12
N VAL A 454 6.35 2.86 -45.04
CA VAL A 454 6.72 4.03 -44.21
C VAL A 454 7.86 3.62 -43.27
N PRO A 455 9.09 4.19 -43.41
CA PRO A 455 10.24 3.81 -42.58
C PRO A 455 10.05 4.21 -41.11
N SER A 456 10.86 3.61 -40.22
CA SER A 456 11.00 4.08 -38.86
C SER A 456 11.71 5.44 -38.84
N THR A 457 11.33 6.32 -37.90
CA THR A 457 11.94 7.63 -37.78
C THR A 457 13.28 7.55 -37.02
N GLU A 458 14.34 8.16 -37.58
CA GLU A 458 15.61 8.33 -36.88
C GLU A 458 15.51 9.47 -35.86
N PHE A 459 15.72 9.20 -34.56
CA PHE A 459 15.77 10.21 -33.52
C PHE A 459 17.18 10.81 -33.38
N VAL A 460 17.36 12.09 -33.69
CA VAL A 460 18.62 12.83 -33.55
C VAL A 460 18.66 13.85 -32.40
N GLY A 461 17.58 13.92 -31.65
CA GLY A 461 17.33 14.97 -30.63
C GLY A 461 18.16 14.87 -29.36
N TYR A 462 19.08 13.90 -29.24
CA TYR A 462 20.10 13.93 -28.17
C TYR A 462 21.19 14.97 -28.44
N ASN A 463 21.51 15.23 -29.71
CA ASN A 463 22.64 16.06 -30.10
C ASN A 463 22.24 17.25 -30.97
N GLN A 464 21.02 17.30 -31.48
CA GLN A 464 20.55 18.30 -32.42
C GLN A 464 19.20 18.87 -32.00
N ASP A 465 19.06 20.19 -31.97
CA ASP A 465 17.81 20.91 -31.72
C ASP A 465 16.99 21.14 -33.01
N SER A 466 17.60 20.96 -34.18
CA SER A 466 16.96 21.01 -35.49
C SER A 466 17.76 20.16 -36.50
N CYS A 467 17.11 19.65 -37.52
CA CYS A 467 17.76 18.89 -38.62
C CYS A 467 17.05 19.16 -39.95
N GLU A 468 17.57 18.65 -41.04
CA GLU A 468 16.87 18.53 -42.32
C GLU A 468 16.22 17.14 -42.34
N ALA A 469 14.95 17.06 -42.77
CA ALA A 469 14.16 15.82 -42.80
C ALA A 469 13.19 15.81 -43.98
N SER A 470 12.63 14.64 -44.30
CA SER A 470 11.59 14.48 -45.31
C SER A 470 10.28 14.02 -44.71
N VAL A 471 9.16 14.54 -45.16
CA VAL A 471 7.82 14.09 -44.78
C VAL A 471 7.54 12.74 -45.41
N VAL A 472 7.39 11.68 -44.60
CA VAL A 472 7.17 10.31 -45.09
C VAL A 472 5.71 9.89 -45.01
N ALA A 473 4.90 10.52 -44.17
CA ALA A 473 3.44 10.32 -44.09
C ALA A 473 2.76 11.51 -43.43
N LEU A 474 1.50 11.72 -43.77
CA LEU A 474 0.58 12.71 -43.19
C LEU A 474 -0.71 12.01 -42.81
N VAL A 475 -1.32 12.45 -41.67
CA VAL A 475 -2.63 11.98 -41.21
C VAL A 475 -3.53 13.17 -40.96
N CYS A 476 -4.76 13.12 -41.48
CA CYS A 476 -5.83 14.08 -41.26
C CYS A 476 -7.12 13.32 -40.99
N ASP A 477 -7.88 13.72 -39.96
CA ASP A 477 -9.16 13.08 -39.58
C ASP A 477 -9.04 11.55 -39.45
N ASP A 478 -7.95 11.06 -38.81
CA ASP A 478 -7.61 9.66 -38.59
C ASP A 478 -7.35 8.81 -39.86
N GLU A 479 -7.15 9.45 -41.02
CA GLU A 479 -6.82 8.78 -42.30
C GLU A 479 -5.51 9.31 -42.86
N LEU A 480 -4.79 8.45 -43.62
CA LEU A 480 -3.60 8.87 -44.35
C LEU A 480 -4.02 9.84 -45.48
N CYS A 481 -3.33 10.95 -45.58
CA CYS A 481 -3.58 11.95 -46.60
C CYS A 481 -2.27 12.34 -47.32
N GLY A 482 -2.41 12.90 -48.54
CA GLY A 482 -1.27 13.36 -49.34
C GLY A 482 -0.82 14.76 -48.99
N GLN A 483 -1.69 15.58 -48.37
CA GLN A 483 -1.44 17.01 -48.07
C GLN A 483 -2.25 17.45 -46.86
N LEU A 484 -1.67 18.35 -46.04
CA LEU A 484 -2.34 19.11 -44.99
C LEU A 484 -2.33 20.61 -45.35
N GLU A 485 -3.49 21.26 -45.32
CA GLU A 485 -3.69 22.67 -45.64
C GLU A 485 -3.69 23.58 -44.41
N GLU A 486 -3.50 24.87 -44.61
CA GLU A 486 -3.50 25.91 -43.56
C GLU A 486 -4.76 25.83 -42.67
N GLY A 487 -4.56 25.91 -41.36
CA GLY A 487 -5.60 25.84 -40.34
C GLY A 487 -6.09 24.41 -40.00
N ARG A 488 -5.57 23.37 -40.68
CA ARG A 488 -5.90 21.96 -40.37
C ARG A 488 -5.02 21.40 -39.27
N ASP A 489 -5.64 20.67 -38.35
CA ASP A 489 -4.97 19.78 -37.43
C ASP A 489 -4.59 18.49 -38.12
N GLY A 490 -3.47 17.89 -37.70
CA GLY A 490 -3.03 16.61 -38.28
C GLY A 490 -1.75 16.09 -37.66
N ILE A 491 -1.25 15.01 -38.24
CA ILE A 491 -0.02 14.34 -37.83
C ILE A 491 0.98 14.37 -38.96
N VAL A 492 2.19 14.80 -38.68
CA VAL A 492 3.34 14.73 -39.61
C VAL A 492 4.28 13.65 -39.13
N VAL A 493 4.62 12.70 -40.02
CA VAL A 493 5.65 11.68 -39.79
C VAL A 493 6.86 11.98 -40.63
N LEU A 494 8.04 11.99 -40.02
CA LEU A 494 9.33 12.31 -40.67
C LEU A 494 10.25 11.10 -40.71
N ASP A 495 11.15 11.06 -41.67
CA ASP A 495 12.25 10.08 -41.73
C ASP A 495 13.27 10.31 -40.60
N LYS A 496 13.45 11.57 -40.18
CA LYS A 496 14.36 11.99 -39.12
C LYS A 496 13.75 13.11 -38.25
N THR A 497 13.97 13.07 -36.94
CA THR A 497 13.40 14.08 -36.03
C THR A 497 14.31 14.43 -34.84
N PRO A 498 14.39 15.72 -34.45
CA PRO A 498 14.97 16.14 -33.19
C PRO A 498 13.97 16.09 -32.02
N PHE A 499 12.68 15.87 -32.28
CA PHE A 499 11.60 15.88 -31.28
C PHE A 499 11.61 14.57 -30.46
N TYR A 500 11.68 14.69 -29.16
CA TYR A 500 11.49 13.59 -28.23
C TYR A 500 9.99 13.26 -28.13
N ALA A 501 9.65 12.01 -28.34
CA ALA A 501 8.29 11.52 -28.11
C ALA A 501 8.07 11.21 -26.64
N GLU A 502 6.83 11.38 -26.15
CA GLU A 502 6.46 11.06 -24.78
C GLU A 502 6.76 9.60 -24.47
N MET A 503 7.69 9.36 -23.55
CA MET A 503 7.99 8.03 -23.02
C MET A 503 8.86 8.12 -21.76
N GLY A 504 8.82 7.04 -20.93
CA GLY A 504 9.62 6.96 -19.69
C GLY A 504 9.25 8.03 -18.66
N GLY A 505 8.04 8.58 -18.71
CA GLY A 505 7.57 9.64 -17.83
C GLY A 505 8.01 11.06 -18.25
N GLN A 506 8.81 11.21 -19.30
CA GLN A 506 9.15 12.52 -19.85
C GLN A 506 8.13 12.94 -20.91
N VAL A 507 7.57 14.14 -20.80
CA VAL A 507 6.64 14.72 -21.77
C VAL A 507 7.34 15.00 -23.11
N ALA A 508 6.54 15.01 -24.19
CA ALA A 508 7.00 15.30 -25.54
C ALA A 508 7.53 16.74 -25.71
N ASP A 509 8.37 16.93 -26.71
CA ASP A 509 8.78 18.25 -27.15
C ASP A 509 7.69 18.95 -27.93
N HIS A 510 7.72 20.27 -27.87
CA HIS A 510 6.99 21.16 -28.72
C HIS A 510 7.96 21.90 -29.66
N GLY A 511 7.43 22.48 -30.74
CA GLY A 511 8.25 23.30 -31.67
C GLY A 511 7.55 23.51 -32.99
N VAL A 512 8.34 23.63 -34.07
CA VAL A 512 7.83 23.88 -35.41
C VAL A 512 8.52 23.02 -36.45
N ILE A 513 7.76 22.63 -37.47
CA ILE A 513 8.30 22.04 -38.71
C ILE A 513 8.08 23.08 -39.82
N THR A 514 9.16 23.55 -40.41
CA THR A 514 9.12 24.56 -41.49
C THR A 514 9.59 24.00 -42.80
N GLY A 515 9.01 24.46 -43.89
CA GLY A 515 9.40 24.12 -45.27
C GLY A 515 9.21 25.32 -46.22
N GLN A 516 9.26 25.09 -47.54
CA GLN A 516 9.05 26.15 -48.54
C GLN A 516 7.59 26.67 -48.46
N GLY A 517 7.39 27.78 -47.76
CA GLY A 517 6.13 28.51 -47.69
C GLY A 517 5.15 27.99 -46.64
N PHE A 518 5.52 26.99 -45.83
CA PHE A 518 4.64 26.51 -44.78
C PHE A 518 5.32 26.46 -43.40
N THR A 519 4.44 26.42 -42.38
CA THR A 519 4.85 26.25 -40.97
C THR A 519 3.80 25.33 -40.31
N PHE A 520 4.23 24.24 -39.71
CA PHE A 520 3.45 23.36 -38.87
C PHE A 520 3.89 23.47 -37.41
N THR A 521 2.95 23.79 -36.53
CA THR A 521 3.22 23.91 -35.09
C THR A 521 3.00 22.56 -34.42
N VAL A 522 4.05 22.01 -33.77
CA VAL A 522 4.01 20.73 -33.05
C VAL A 522 3.65 20.98 -31.60
N THR A 523 2.59 20.33 -31.14
CA THR A 523 2.05 20.44 -29.79
C THR A 523 2.21 19.16 -28.96
N ASP A 524 2.45 18.00 -29.63
CA ASP A 524 2.72 16.72 -29.00
C ASP A 524 3.48 15.79 -29.96
N VAL A 525 4.19 14.81 -29.43
CA VAL A 525 4.89 13.79 -30.21
C VAL A 525 4.76 12.45 -29.53
N GLN A 526 4.25 11.47 -30.25
CA GLN A 526 4.08 10.09 -29.80
C GLN A 526 4.88 9.12 -30.69
N LYS A 527 5.32 8.01 -30.11
CA LYS A 527 6.04 6.96 -30.85
C LYS A 527 5.21 5.67 -30.88
N ASN A 528 4.97 5.15 -32.10
CA ASN A 528 4.26 3.89 -32.25
C ASN A 528 5.19 2.65 -32.11
N LYS A 529 4.59 1.44 -32.06
CA LYS A 529 5.35 0.17 -31.97
C LYS A 529 6.27 -0.09 -33.15
N GLY A 530 5.99 0.54 -34.31
CA GLY A 530 6.82 0.46 -35.51
C GLY A 530 7.97 1.47 -35.57
N GLY A 531 8.25 2.18 -34.48
CA GLY A 531 9.35 3.14 -34.37
C GLY A 531 9.12 4.46 -35.11
N LYS A 532 7.90 4.78 -35.50
CA LYS A 532 7.53 6.04 -36.15
C LYS A 532 7.19 7.10 -35.14
N PHE A 533 7.73 8.32 -35.28
CA PHE A 533 7.43 9.48 -34.46
C PHE A 533 6.32 10.29 -35.13
N MET A 534 5.19 10.41 -34.47
CA MET A 534 4.00 11.10 -34.91
C MET A 534 3.99 12.49 -34.26
N HIS A 535 4.18 13.53 -35.09
CA HIS A 535 4.16 14.92 -34.63
C HIS A 535 2.75 15.45 -34.78
N TYR A 536 2.04 15.62 -33.65
CA TYR A 536 0.69 16.19 -33.59
C TYR A 536 0.76 17.72 -33.58
N GLY A 537 -0.14 18.35 -34.30
CA GLY A 537 -0.19 19.80 -34.36
C GLY A 537 -1.10 20.34 -35.44
N HIS A 538 -0.87 21.57 -35.83
CA HIS A 538 -1.66 22.25 -36.85
C HIS A 538 -0.79 23.01 -37.84
N VAL A 539 -1.28 23.13 -39.09
CA VAL A 539 -0.66 23.96 -40.13
C VAL A 539 -0.97 25.43 -39.86
N ALA A 540 0.02 26.15 -39.31
CA ALA A 540 -0.12 27.57 -38.97
C ALA A 540 -0.05 28.47 -40.20
N ARG A 541 0.56 28.01 -41.31
CA ARG A 541 0.67 28.74 -42.56
C ARG A 541 0.98 27.79 -43.70
N GLY A 542 0.34 28.03 -44.85
CA GLY A 542 0.62 27.33 -46.09
C GLY A 542 0.11 25.86 -46.14
N SER A 543 0.81 24.95 -46.79
CA SER A 543 0.45 23.55 -46.91
C SER A 543 1.67 22.67 -46.93
N VAL A 544 1.58 21.45 -46.38
CA VAL A 544 2.63 20.44 -46.35
C VAL A 544 2.17 19.19 -47.10
N THR A 545 3.06 18.59 -47.90
CA THR A 545 2.79 17.44 -48.75
C THR A 545 3.79 16.29 -48.44
N VAL A 546 3.35 15.06 -48.60
CA VAL A 546 4.25 13.90 -48.48
C VAL A 546 5.40 14.01 -49.52
N GLY A 547 6.65 13.85 -49.08
CA GLY A 547 7.85 14.03 -49.86
C GLY A 547 8.50 15.39 -49.72
N ASP A 548 7.86 16.35 -49.05
CA ASP A 548 8.48 17.66 -48.82
C ASP A 548 9.73 17.56 -47.95
N THR A 549 10.77 18.35 -48.35
CA THR A 549 11.95 18.56 -47.49
C THR A 549 11.63 19.66 -46.47
N VAL A 550 11.81 19.34 -45.22
CA VAL A 550 11.39 20.19 -44.09
C VAL A 550 12.51 20.34 -43.07
N ARG A 551 12.38 21.34 -42.25
CA ARG A 551 13.28 21.59 -41.11
C ARG A 551 12.49 21.56 -39.80
N PRO A 552 12.42 20.39 -39.13
CA PRO A 552 11.90 20.29 -37.77
C PRO A 552 12.86 20.98 -36.76
N ALA A 553 12.31 21.77 -35.86
CA ALA A 553 13.05 22.49 -34.82
C ALA A 553 12.25 22.52 -33.52
N ILE A 554 12.88 22.07 -32.43
CA ILE A 554 12.24 22.00 -31.11
C ILE A 554 12.26 23.38 -30.42
N ASP A 555 11.35 23.55 -29.44
CA ASP A 555 11.45 24.64 -28.45
C ASP A 555 12.59 24.30 -27.48
N THR A 556 13.75 24.91 -27.70
CA THR A 556 14.96 24.68 -26.92
C THR A 556 14.84 25.15 -25.47
N GLN A 557 13.98 26.15 -25.18
CA GLN A 557 13.78 26.62 -23.81
C GLN A 557 12.96 25.59 -23.01
N ARG A 558 11.88 25.05 -23.62
CA ARG A 558 11.09 23.96 -23.07
C ARG A 558 11.95 22.72 -22.86
N ARG A 559 12.71 22.27 -23.86
CA ARG A 559 13.62 21.10 -23.79
C ARG A 559 14.61 21.25 -22.62
N LYS A 560 15.25 22.42 -22.48
CA LYS A 560 16.18 22.68 -21.38
C LYS A 560 15.51 22.63 -20.01
N ALA A 561 14.26 23.08 -19.90
CA ALA A 561 13.49 22.97 -18.65
C ALA A 561 13.17 21.50 -18.32
N VAL A 562 12.73 20.72 -19.31
CA VAL A 562 12.49 19.28 -19.17
C VAL A 562 13.77 18.53 -18.80
N CYS A 563 14.91 18.81 -19.46
CA CYS A 563 16.21 18.21 -19.13
C CYS A 563 16.63 18.49 -17.68
N ARG A 564 16.36 19.71 -17.14
CA ARG A 564 16.61 20.04 -15.74
C ARG A 564 15.77 19.15 -14.83
N ALA A 565 14.46 19.09 -15.08
CA ALA A 565 13.53 18.27 -14.29
C ALA A 565 13.89 16.80 -14.35
N HIS A 566 14.27 16.26 -15.53
CA HIS A 566 14.63 14.86 -15.69
C HIS A 566 15.93 14.49 -14.96
N THR A 567 16.97 15.29 -15.15
CA THR A 567 18.25 15.11 -14.44
C THR A 567 18.04 15.15 -12.92
N THR A 568 17.22 16.12 -12.46
CA THR A 568 16.90 16.25 -11.03
C THR A 568 16.07 15.08 -10.50
N THR A 569 15.24 14.43 -11.34
CA THR A 569 14.48 13.25 -10.95
C THR A 569 15.40 12.09 -10.58
N HIS A 570 16.47 11.85 -11.34
CA HIS A 570 17.50 10.85 -11.00
C HIS A 570 18.25 11.18 -9.71
N LEU A 571 18.59 12.46 -9.50
CA LEU A 571 19.20 12.87 -8.24
C LEU A 571 18.25 12.66 -7.06
N LEU A 572 16.93 12.90 -7.25
CA LEU A 572 15.91 12.66 -6.24
C LEU A 572 15.77 11.17 -5.90
N ASP A 573 15.72 10.28 -6.91
CA ASP A 573 15.66 8.82 -6.68
C ASP A 573 16.86 8.33 -5.86
N ALA A 574 18.06 8.72 -6.26
CA ALA A 574 19.29 8.38 -5.54
C ALA A 574 19.32 8.92 -4.11
N ALA A 575 18.86 10.15 -3.89
CA ALA A 575 18.78 10.75 -2.54
C ALA A 575 17.75 10.03 -1.66
N LEU A 576 16.58 9.68 -2.21
CA LEU A 576 15.56 8.92 -1.50
C LEU A 576 16.06 7.54 -1.07
N LYS A 577 16.76 6.82 -1.95
CA LYS A 577 17.38 5.52 -1.60
C LYS A 577 18.41 5.67 -0.48
N LYS A 578 19.25 6.69 -0.52
CA LYS A 578 20.26 6.95 0.53
C LYS A 578 19.65 7.31 1.89
N VAL A 579 18.52 8.02 1.92
CA VAL A 579 17.87 8.48 3.16
C VAL A 579 16.89 7.46 3.72
N LEU A 580 16.12 6.78 2.85
CA LEU A 580 15.03 5.89 3.24
C LEU A 580 15.39 4.40 3.18
N GLY A 581 16.40 4.06 2.34
CA GLY A 581 16.88 2.69 2.16
C GLY A 581 16.59 2.08 0.79
N ASP A 582 17.18 0.91 0.53
CA ASP A 582 17.20 0.22 -0.77
C ASP A 582 15.83 -0.28 -1.27
N HIS A 583 14.81 -0.29 -0.41
CA HIS A 583 13.43 -0.62 -0.77
C HIS A 583 12.73 0.45 -1.60
N VAL A 584 13.34 1.62 -1.73
CA VAL A 584 12.83 2.70 -2.58
C VAL A 584 13.06 2.33 -4.05
N HIS A 585 11.96 2.12 -4.77
CA HIS A 585 11.96 1.86 -6.21
C HIS A 585 10.94 2.77 -6.88
N GLN A 586 11.27 3.25 -8.07
CA GLN A 586 10.34 4.04 -8.86
C GLN A 586 9.07 3.23 -9.17
N ALA A 587 7.91 3.79 -8.84
CA ALA A 587 6.58 3.27 -9.17
C ALA A 587 5.92 4.06 -10.31
N GLY A 588 6.37 5.29 -10.54
CA GLY A 588 5.94 6.17 -11.63
C GLY A 588 6.72 7.47 -11.65
N SER A 589 6.72 8.13 -12.79
CA SER A 589 7.38 9.42 -12.99
C SER A 589 6.59 10.28 -13.96
N LEU A 590 6.64 11.60 -13.77
CA LEU A 590 6.19 12.60 -14.75
C LEU A 590 7.14 13.78 -14.71
N VAL A 591 7.77 14.07 -15.85
CA VAL A 591 8.78 15.10 -16.00
C VAL A 591 8.27 16.15 -16.96
N GLU A 592 7.92 17.30 -16.43
CA GLU A 592 7.38 18.47 -17.14
C GLU A 592 8.35 19.67 -17.08
N PRO A 593 8.18 20.69 -17.89
CA PRO A 593 9.10 21.84 -17.88
C PRO A 593 9.03 22.67 -16.60
N ASP A 594 7.92 22.64 -15.89
CA ASP A 594 7.63 23.46 -14.70
C ASP A 594 7.62 22.67 -13.39
N ARG A 595 7.54 21.34 -13.45
CA ARG A 595 7.57 20.45 -12.28
C ARG A 595 8.06 19.06 -12.63
N LEU A 596 8.38 18.31 -11.60
CA LEU A 596 8.55 16.87 -11.68
C LEU A 596 7.67 16.20 -10.61
N ARG A 597 7.21 15.00 -10.93
CA ARG A 597 6.49 14.12 -10.02
C ARG A 597 7.20 12.78 -10.00
N PHE A 598 7.47 12.29 -8.80
CA PHE A 598 8.13 11.01 -8.59
C PHE A 598 7.32 10.16 -7.61
N ASP A 599 6.81 9.03 -8.09
CA ASP A 599 6.09 8.05 -7.31
C ASP A 599 7.04 6.89 -7.00
N PHE A 600 7.13 6.48 -5.74
CA PHE A 600 8.09 5.46 -5.31
C PHE A 600 7.54 4.61 -4.17
N THR A 601 8.12 3.41 -4.03
CA THR A 601 7.72 2.47 -2.98
C THR A 601 8.25 2.93 -1.62
N HIS A 602 7.33 3.20 -0.69
CA HIS A 602 7.64 3.45 0.72
C HIS A 602 6.37 3.29 1.56
N PHE A 603 6.51 2.74 2.75
CA PHE A 603 5.39 2.24 3.56
C PHE A 603 4.84 3.25 4.57
N GLU A 604 5.52 4.38 4.79
CA GLU A 604 5.09 5.42 5.74
C GLU A 604 5.22 6.84 5.16
N ALA A 605 4.69 7.85 5.86
CA ALA A 605 4.90 9.25 5.51
C ALA A 605 6.35 9.65 5.82
N ILE A 606 6.96 10.41 4.91
CA ILE A 606 8.32 10.92 5.10
C ILE A 606 8.28 12.07 6.11
N THR A 607 9.19 12.06 7.09
CA THR A 607 9.23 13.13 8.07
C THR A 607 9.76 14.44 7.46
N PRO A 608 9.42 15.61 8.04
CA PRO A 608 9.96 16.88 7.59
C PRO A 608 11.49 16.92 7.58
N GLU A 609 12.13 16.25 8.53
CA GLU A 609 13.59 16.15 8.65
C GLU A 609 14.18 15.34 7.50
N GLN A 610 13.56 14.20 7.17
CA GLN A 610 13.97 13.36 6.04
C GLN A 610 13.76 14.09 4.71
N LEU A 611 12.61 14.78 4.52
CA LEU A 611 12.37 15.60 3.33
C LEU A 611 13.42 16.70 3.18
N SER A 612 13.76 17.37 4.27
CA SER A 612 14.83 18.38 4.28
C SER A 612 16.19 17.77 3.92
N GLN A 613 16.50 16.59 4.46
CA GLN A 613 17.75 15.87 4.15
C GLN A 613 17.83 15.48 2.68
N VAL A 614 16.74 14.95 2.10
CA VAL A 614 16.64 14.61 0.66
C VAL A 614 16.84 15.87 -0.19
N GLU A 615 16.13 16.96 0.15
CA GLU A 615 16.23 18.24 -0.59
C GLU A 615 17.65 18.80 -0.56
N TRP A 616 18.32 18.79 0.59
CA TRP A 616 19.71 19.22 0.71
C TRP A 616 20.66 18.32 -0.08
N MET A 617 20.50 17.00 0.01
CA MET A 617 21.35 16.05 -0.71
C MET A 617 21.26 16.21 -2.24
N VAL A 618 20.06 16.47 -2.77
CA VAL A 618 19.88 16.79 -4.20
C VAL A 618 20.55 18.11 -4.57
N ASN A 619 20.37 19.15 -3.74
CA ASN A 619 21.02 20.46 -3.99
C ASN A 619 22.55 20.37 -3.87
N ASP A 620 23.10 19.58 -2.96
CA ASP A 620 24.55 19.36 -2.85
C ASP A 620 25.09 18.68 -4.13
N ALA A 621 24.41 17.63 -4.65
CA ALA A 621 24.79 17.00 -5.92
C ALA A 621 24.69 17.96 -7.14
N ILE A 622 23.77 18.94 -7.09
CA ILE A 622 23.68 20.00 -8.10
C ILE A 622 24.88 20.97 -7.95
N LEU A 623 25.19 21.38 -6.73
CA LEU A 623 26.29 22.31 -6.45
C LEU A 623 27.67 21.71 -6.74
N GLU A 624 27.83 20.38 -6.56
CA GLU A 624 29.04 19.63 -6.94
C GLU A 624 29.36 19.76 -8.43
N GLY A 625 28.34 19.93 -9.27
CA GLY A 625 28.53 20.14 -10.72
C GLY A 625 29.06 18.90 -11.43
N CYS A 626 28.57 17.71 -11.07
CA CYS A 626 28.99 16.46 -11.68
C CYS A 626 28.69 16.42 -13.18
N PRO A 627 29.62 15.91 -14.01
CA PRO A 627 29.32 15.65 -15.42
C PRO A 627 28.21 14.60 -15.54
N VAL A 628 27.30 14.80 -16.48
CA VAL A 628 26.27 13.80 -16.84
C VAL A 628 26.73 13.08 -18.08
N VAL A 629 27.19 11.82 -17.90
CA VAL A 629 27.75 11.00 -18.96
C VAL A 629 26.69 10.02 -19.42
N THR A 630 26.60 9.84 -20.74
CA THR A 630 25.66 8.87 -21.34
C THR A 630 26.42 7.86 -22.19
N GLU A 631 26.19 6.59 -21.93
CA GLU A 631 26.77 5.47 -22.70
C GLU A 631 25.69 4.52 -23.17
N VAL A 632 25.88 3.90 -24.34
CA VAL A 632 25.05 2.80 -24.81
C VAL A 632 25.86 1.52 -24.67
N LEU A 633 25.39 0.62 -23.81
CA LEU A 633 26.12 -0.59 -23.41
C LEU A 633 25.23 -1.83 -23.59
N PRO A 634 25.82 -3.02 -23.80
CA PRO A 634 25.11 -4.28 -23.60
C PRO A 634 24.53 -4.35 -22.18
N ILE A 635 23.30 -4.87 -22.05
CA ILE A 635 22.58 -4.88 -20.77
C ILE A 635 23.37 -5.55 -19.63
N GLU A 636 24.10 -6.64 -19.92
CA GLU A 636 24.89 -7.35 -18.93
C GLU A 636 26.14 -6.56 -18.48
N GLU A 637 26.70 -5.75 -19.36
CA GLU A 637 27.81 -4.87 -19.02
C GLU A 637 27.34 -3.69 -18.16
N ALA A 638 26.18 -3.12 -18.50
CA ALA A 638 25.56 -2.05 -17.74
C ALA A 638 25.19 -2.50 -16.30
N LYS A 639 24.66 -3.71 -16.14
CA LYS A 639 24.39 -4.29 -14.81
C LYS A 639 25.69 -4.52 -14.00
N LYS A 640 26.76 -4.99 -14.62
CA LYS A 640 28.07 -5.18 -13.96
C LYS A 640 28.68 -3.86 -13.48
N LYS A 641 28.41 -2.74 -14.18
CA LYS A 641 28.78 -1.39 -13.72
C LYS A 641 27.97 -0.92 -12.51
N GLY A 642 26.90 -1.62 -12.14
CA GLY A 642 26.01 -1.24 -11.03
C GLY A 642 24.87 -0.30 -11.43
N ALA A 643 24.59 -0.16 -12.73
CA ALA A 643 23.50 0.70 -13.20
C ALA A 643 22.12 0.12 -12.81
N VAL A 644 21.27 0.96 -12.25
CA VAL A 644 19.95 0.61 -11.76
C VAL A 644 18.96 0.57 -12.93
N ALA A 645 18.27 -0.57 -13.10
CA ALA A 645 17.20 -0.74 -14.08
C ALA A 645 15.83 -0.47 -13.42
N MET A 646 14.89 0.13 -14.16
CA MET A 646 13.52 0.28 -13.69
C MET A 646 12.85 -1.08 -13.58
N PHE A 647 12.15 -1.31 -12.48
CA PHE A 647 11.50 -2.58 -12.21
C PHE A 647 10.32 -2.82 -13.16
N GLY A 648 10.35 -3.96 -13.89
CA GLY A 648 9.22 -4.39 -14.76
C GLY A 648 9.29 -3.92 -16.20
N GLU A 649 10.29 -3.15 -16.63
CA GLU A 649 10.48 -2.80 -18.03
C GLU A 649 11.27 -3.87 -18.82
N LYS A 650 10.90 -4.04 -20.10
CA LYS A 650 11.64 -4.90 -21.03
C LYS A 650 12.67 -4.05 -21.76
N TYR A 651 13.93 -4.34 -21.52
CA TYR A 651 15.03 -3.71 -22.22
C TYR A 651 15.48 -4.57 -23.43
N GLY A 652 16.03 -3.92 -24.45
CA GLY A 652 16.66 -4.61 -25.58
C GLY A 652 18.04 -5.18 -25.21
N GLU A 653 18.76 -5.71 -26.20
CA GLU A 653 20.13 -6.22 -26.02
C GLU A 653 21.11 -5.13 -25.57
N THR A 654 20.84 -3.87 -25.93
CA THR A 654 21.61 -2.70 -25.54
C THR A 654 20.72 -1.71 -24.80
N VAL A 655 21.30 -1.04 -23.79
CA VAL A 655 20.63 -0.04 -22.95
C VAL A 655 21.44 1.25 -22.92
N ARG A 656 20.73 2.36 -22.80
CA ARG A 656 21.33 3.68 -22.55
C ARG A 656 21.46 3.89 -21.05
N VAL A 657 22.68 4.06 -20.57
CA VAL A 657 23.03 4.33 -19.17
C VAL A 657 23.33 5.82 -19.03
N VAL A 658 22.74 6.44 -18.01
CA VAL A 658 23.00 7.83 -17.62
C VAL A 658 23.67 7.83 -16.27
N GLU A 659 24.89 8.37 -16.21
CA GLU A 659 25.73 8.45 -15.02
C GLU A 659 25.91 9.92 -14.59
N MET A 660 25.78 10.19 -13.31
CA MET A 660 25.93 11.53 -12.70
C MET A 660 26.94 11.45 -11.56
N GLY A 661 28.23 11.34 -11.94
CA GLY A 661 29.31 11.08 -10.99
C GLY A 661 29.05 9.80 -10.19
N ASP A 662 29.48 9.77 -8.95
CA ASP A 662 29.21 8.64 -8.03
C ASP A 662 27.83 8.72 -7.36
N PHE A 663 26.98 9.67 -7.80
CA PHE A 663 25.71 9.94 -7.12
C PHE A 663 24.57 9.09 -7.66
N SER A 664 24.41 8.97 -8.99
CA SER A 664 23.36 8.19 -9.65
C SER A 664 23.88 7.56 -10.93
N MET A 665 23.49 6.30 -11.20
CA MET A 665 23.72 5.59 -12.47
C MET A 665 22.50 4.73 -12.79
N GLU A 666 21.76 5.06 -13.86
CA GLU A 666 20.48 4.44 -14.17
C GLU A 666 20.29 4.20 -15.68
N PHE A 667 19.45 3.20 -16.02
CA PHE A 667 18.97 3.01 -17.39
C PHE A 667 17.96 4.07 -17.74
N CYS A 668 18.27 4.93 -18.72
CA CYS A 668 17.35 6.01 -19.08
C CYS A 668 17.46 6.40 -20.55
N GLY A 669 16.31 6.39 -21.27
CA GLY A 669 16.17 6.86 -22.64
C GLY A 669 15.82 8.33 -22.79
N GLY A 670 15.68 9.07 -21.70
CA GLY A 670 15.28 10.47 -21.71
C GLY A 670 16.38 11.48 -22.08
N THR A 671 16.02 12.75 -22.14
CA THR A 671 16.96 13.83 -22.41
C THR A 671 17.45 14.46 -21.11
N HIS A 672 18.77 14.70 -21.02
CA HIS A 672 19.44 15.16 -19.80
C HIS A 672 20.30 16.39 -20.05
N LEU A 673 20.66 17.05 -18.95
CA LEU A 673 21.74 18.04 -18.93
C LEU A 673 23.10 17.34 -19.16
N ASP A 674 24.11 18.08 -19.50
CA ASP A 674 25.51 17.63 -19.59
C ASP A 674 26.28 17.81 -18.25
N ASN A 675 25.67 18.56 -17.28
CA ASN A 675 26.24 18.82 -15.96
C ASN A 675 25.13 19.14 -14.96
N THR A 676 25.21 18.56 -13.75
CA THR A 676 24.19 18.70 -12.71
C THR A 676 23.99 20.14 -12.24
N ALA A 677 25.04 20.99 -12.25
CA ALA A 677 24.94 22.39 -11.86
C ALA A 677 23.95 23.20 -12.71
N LYS A 678 23.69 22.78 -13.95
CA LYS A 678 22.71 23.43 -14.85
C LYS A 678 21.25 23.19 -14.45
N ALA A 679 20.99 22.28 -13.49
CA ALA A 679 19.66 22.03 -12.95
C ALA A 679 19.14 23.25 -12.17
N GLY A 680 20.02 23.98 -11.50
CA GLY A 680 19.64 25.08 -10.62
C GLY A 680 19.01 24.59 -9.32
N PRO A 681 18.51 25.48 -8.44
CA PRO A 681 17.99 25.07 -7.14
C PRO A 681 16.80 24.11 -7.26
N PHE A 682 16.78 23.10 -6.41
CA PHE A 682 15.72 22.11 -6.28
C PHE A 682 14.89 22.36 -5.02
N ARG A 683 13.56 22.21 -5.12
CA ARG A 683 12.63 22.35 -3.99
C ARG A 683 11.54 21.30 -4.05
N ILE A 684 11.32 20.60 -2.95
CA ILE A 684 10.17 19.72 -2.75
C ILE A 684 8.95 20.60 -2.44
N LYS A 685 7.86 20.41 -3.18
CA LYS A 685 6.58 21.11 -2.98
C LYS A 685 5.65 20.37 -2.06
N SER A 686 5.50 19.08 -2.28
CA SER A 686 4.59 18.24 -1.52
C SER A 686 5.07 16.80 -1.46
N GLU A 687 4.66 16.13 -0.42
CA GLU A 687 4.77 14.68 -0.26
C GLU A 687 3.40 14.14 0.14
N SER A 688 2.95 13.04 -0.49
CA SER A 688 1.63 12.46 -0.26
C SER A 688 1.59 10.96 -0.56
N SER A 689 0.57 10.27 -0.05
CA SER A 689 0.29 8.88 -0.42
C SER A 689 -0.55 8.84 -1.70
N VAL A 690 -0.18 7.97 -2.63
CA VAL A 690 -0.94 7.72 -3.87
C VAL A 690 -1.71 6.40 -3.77
N ALA A 691 -1.04 5.41 -3.24
CA ALA A 691 -1.60 4.08 -2.97
C ALA A 691 -0.93 3.52 -1.73
N SER A 692 -1.43 2.40 -1.23
CA SER A 692 -0.76 1.72 -0.12
C SER A 692 0.64 1.26 -0.55
N GLY A 693 1.64 1.61 0.24
CA GLY A 693 3.04 1.34 -0.06
C GLY A 693 3.64 2.20 -1.17
N VAL A 694 2.94 3.22 -1.68
CA VAL A 694 3.45 4.15 -2.70
C VAL A 694 3.29 5.59 -2.24
N ARG A 695 4.40 6.30 -2.21
CA ARG A 695 4.48 7.73 -1.89
C ARG A 695 4.78 8.52 -3.15
N ARG A 696 4.34 9.78 -3.16
CA ARG A 696 4.55 10.74 -4.24
C ARG A 696 5.27 11.97 -3.72
N ILE A 697 6.32 12.37 -4.41
CA ILE A 697 6.92 13.69 -4.28
C ILE A 697 6.62 14.50 -5.53
N GLU A 698 6.13 15.73 -5.33
CA GLU A 698 6.12 16.77 -6.35
C GLU A 698 7.19 17.81 -6.02
N ALA A 699 8.00 18.17 -7.02
CA ALA A 699 9.10 19.09 -6.84
C ALA A 699 9.30 19.99 -8.05
N THR A 700 10.11 21.03 -7.88
CA THR A 700 10.51 21.96 -8.93
C THR A 700 12.01 22.12 -8.93
N CYS A 701 12.58 22.52 -10.08
CA CYS A 701 14.00 22.86 -10.20
C CYS A 701 14.21 24.11 -11.04
N GLY A 702 15.42 24.64 -11.01
CA GLY A 702 15.85 25.79 -11.82
C GLY A 702 14.99 27.03 -11.61
N ARG A 703 14.51 27.61 -12.72
CA ARG A 703 13.75 28.88 -12.72
C ARG A 703 12.47 28.80 -11.89
N MET A 704 11.74 27.69 -11.97
CA MET A 704 10.47 27.49 -11.22
C MET A 704 10.70 27.51 -9.70
N SER A 705 11.81 26.95 -9.25
CA SER A 705 12.19 27.01 -7.83
C SER A 705 12.57 28.44 -7.41
N LEU A 706 13.32 29.18 -8.25
CA LEU A 706 13.65 30.57 -7.98
C LEU A 706 12.39 31.45 -7.88
N GLU A 707 11.45 31.32 -8.83
CA GLU A 707 10.18 32.04 -8.81
C GLU A 707 9.33 31.69 -7.56
N SER A 708 9.33 30.44 -7.16
CA SER A 708 8.64 29.98 -5.93
C SER A 708 9.27 30.59 -4.67
N MET A 709 10.61 30.63 -4.61
CA MET A 709 11.36 31.22 -3.50
C MET A 709 11.13 32.74 -3.44
N GLU A 710 11.14 33.42 -4.59
CA GLU A 710 10.85 34.87 -4.68
C GLU A 710 9.43 35.18 -4.19
N LYS A 711 8.41 34.44 -4.64
CA LYS A 711 7.02 34.58 -4.18
C LYS A 711 6.91 34.39 -2.66
N THR A 712 7.53 33.35 -2.12
CA THR A 712 7.52 33.09 -0.67
C THR A 712 8.22 34.18 0.11
N SER A 713 9.40 34.61 -0.34
CA SER A 713 10.14 35.71 0.26
C SER A 713 9.34 37.04 0.19
N GLY A 714 8.67 37.31 -0.94
CA GLY A 714 7.81 38.45 -1.11
C GLY A 714 6.62 38.49 -0.15
N VAL A 715 6.00 37.35 0.11
CA VAL A 715 4.92 37.20 1.12
C VAL A 715 5.48 37.48 2.52
N LEU A 716 6.63 36.89 2.86
CA LEU A 716 7.28 37.07 4.16
C LEU A 716 7.64 38.55 4.41
N VAL A 717 8.23 39.24 3.40
CA VAL A 717 8.57 40.66 3.50
C VAL A 717 7.31 41.52 3.69
N ARG A 718 6.24 41.27 2.92
CA ARG A 718 4.97 42.01 3.08
C ARG A 718 4.32 41.75 4.45
N ALA A 719 4.36 40.55 4.95
CA ALA A 719 3.88 40.22 6.28
C ALA A 719 4.69 40.95 7.36
N ALA A 720 6.03 40.94 7.24
CA ALA A 720 6.89 41.69 8.15
C ALA A 720 6.62 43.20 8.13
N GLN A 721 6.42 43.80 6.93
CA GLN A 721 6.03 45.22 6.78
C GLN A 721 4.69 45.53 7.44
N PHE A 722 3.67 44.64 7.28
CA PHE A 722 2.37 44.78 7.94
C PHE A 722 2.51 44.82 9.47
N PHE A 723 3.36 43.97 10.02
CA PHE A 723 3.68 43.95 11.45
C PHE A 723 4.74 44.98 11.89
N LYS A 724 5.23 45.84 10.96
CA LYS A 724 6.24 46.86 11.19
C LYS A 724 7.52 46.33 11.83
N THR A 725 8.03 45.21 11.30
CA THR A 725 9.26 44.54 11.74
C THR A 725 10.08 44.05 10.54
N ALA A 726 11.30 43.60 10.77
CA ALA A 726 12.08 42.86 9.78
C ALA A 726 11.58 41.42 9.69
N PRO A 727 11.79 40.71 8.56
CA PRO A 727 11.40 39.27 8.42
C PRO A 727 11.90 38.37 9.56
N SER A 728 13.11 38.59 10.06
CA SER A 728 13.69 37.87 11.19
C SER A 728 12.96 38.02 12.53
N GLY A 729 12.30 39.18 12.73
CA GLY A 729 11.55 39.49 13.95
C GLY A 729 10.04 39.25 13.83
N LEU A 730 9.56 38.65 12.72
CA LEU A 730 8.13 38.51 12.45
C LEU A 730 7.41 37.63 13.47
N LEU A 731 7.95 36.49 13.81
CA LEU A 731 7.36 35.56 14.78
C LEU A 731 7.24 36.17 16.17
N GLU A 732 8.32 36.81 16.64
CA GLU A 732 8.33 37.47 17.95
C GLU A 732 7.27 38.60 18.00
N ARG A 733 7.15 39.41 16.91
CA ARG A 733 6.13 40.44 16.83
C ARG A 733 4.71 39.93 16.77
N MET A 734 4.47 38.79 16.10
CA MET A 734 3.16 38.09 16.09
C MET A 734 2.79 37.57 17.48
N GLU A 735 3.73 36.95 18.19
CA GLU A 735 3.53 36.47 19.56
C GLU A 735 3.23 37.64 20.51
N GLN A 736 3.97 38.74 20.40
CA GLN A 736 3.71 39.94 21.16
C GLN A 736 2.29 40.48 20.91
N GLN A 737 1.87 40.60 19.64
CA GLN A 737 0.53 41.08 19.31
C GLN A 737 -0.57 40.12 19.79
N ALA A 738 -0.37 38.82 19.70
CA ALA A 738 -1.30 37.85 20.24
C ALA A 738 -1.46 38.00 21.75
N SER A 739 -0.36 38.23 22.47
CA SER A 739 -0.36 38.53 23.90
C SER A 739 -1.08 39.85 24.23
N GLU A 740 -0.75 40.93 23.51
CA GLU A 740 -1.44 42.22 23.67
C GLU A 740 -2.95 42.10 23.43
N MET A 741 -3.36 41.40 22.38
CA MET A 741 -4.78 41.16 22.09
C MET A 741 -5.48 40.38 23.21
N LYS A 742 -4.83 39.38 23.80
CA LYS A 742 -5.35 38.62 24.96
C LYS A 742 -5.52 39.53 26.18
N GLN A 743 -4.53 40.40 26.46
CA GLN A 743 -4.59 41.35 27.54
C GLN A 743 -5.70 42.40 27.33
N LEU A 744 -5.82 42.93 26.10
CA LEU A 744 -6.89 43.86 25.77
C LEU A 744 -8.29 43.23 25.94
N ARG A 745 -8.50 42.02 25.53
CA ARG A 745 -9.77 41.30 25.74
C ARG A 745 -10.07 41.12 27.21
N GLN A 746 -9.09 40.71 27.99
CA GLN A 746 -9.26 40.64 29.47
C GLN A 746 -9.59 41.98 30.10
N ALA A 747 -8.92 43.06 29.67
CA ALA A 747 -9.20 44.41 30.16
C ALA A 747 -10.63 44.84 29.78
N VAL A 748 -11.05 44.64 28.52
CA VAL A 748 -12.44 44.93 28.09
C VAL A 748 -13.47 44.13 28.91
N ASP A 749 -13.20 42.86 29.13
CA ASP A 749 -14.13 42.00 29.95
C ASP A 749 -14.19 42.50 31.40
N LYS A 750 -13.05 42.92 31.97
CA LYS A 750 -12.99 43.54 33.29
C LYS A 750 -13.77 44.85 33.35
N PHE A 751 -13.55 45.77 32.39
CA PHE A 751 -14.28 47.03 32.30
C PHE A 751 -15.81 46.82 32.16
N LYS A 752 -16.24 45.85 31.33
CA LYS A 752 -17.65 45.50 31.20
C LYS A 752 -18.23 44.99 32.53
N ALA A 753 -17.45 44.14 33.23
CA ALA A 753 -17.88 43.63 34.53
C ALA A 753 -18.00 44.76 35.58
N GLU A 754 -17.02 45.67 35.63
CA GLU A 754 -17.03 46.83 36.55
C GLU A 754 -18.18 47.78 36.24
N ALA A 755 -18.45 48.08 34.94
CA ALA A 755 -19.59 48.90 34.53
C ALA A 755 -20.92 48.28 34.94
N SER A 756 -21.08 46.94 34.69
CA SER A 756 -22.31 46.26 35.10
C SER A 756 -22.56 46.29 36.62
N LEU A 757 -21.47 46.15 37.41
CA LEU A 757 -21.59 46.28 38.89
C LEU A 757 -21.88 47.70 39.31
N GLY A 758 -21.35 48.73 38.64
CA GLY A 758 -21.67 50.16 38.83
C GLY A 758 -23.16 50.43 38.60
N GLU A 759 -23.73 49.89 37.52
CA GLU A 759 -25.16 49.97 37.23
C GLU A 759 -26.03 49.22 38.27
N ALA A 760 -25.61 48.05 38.69
CA ALA A 760 -26.34 47.34 39.77
C ALA A 760 -26.42 48.12 41.06
N LYS A 761 -25.38 48.89 41.43
CA LYS A 761 -25.38 49.81 42.55
C LYS A 761 -26.42 50.94 42.39
N GLN A 762 -26.53 51.50 41.20
CA GLN A 762 -27.49 52.57 40.89
C GLN A 762 -28.92 52.00 40.92
N PHE A 763 -29.15 50.78 40.39
CA PHE A 763 -30.48 50.16 40.49
C PHE A 763 -30.92 49.93 41.93
N LEU A 764 -30.00 49.47 42.77
CA LEU A 764 -30.27 49.25 44.18
C LEU A 764 -30.60 50.53 44.90
N ALA A 765 -29.88 51.64 44.59
CA ALA A 765 -30.15 52.94 45.17
C ALA A 765 -31.46 53.55 44.67
N ALA A 766 -32.00 53.21 43.53
CA ALA A 766 -33.27 53.61 42.95
C ALA A 766 -34.44 52.67 43.27
N ALA A 767 -34.25 51.60 44.09
CA ALA A 767 -35.26 50.63 44.43
C ALA A 767 -36.43 51.26 45.18
N LYS A 768 -37.67 50.90 44.83
CA LYS A 768 -38.86 51.30 45.47
C LYS A 768 -39.15 50.42 46.68
N THR A 769 -39.72 50.99 47.77
CA THR A 769 -40.11 50.19 48.90
C THR A 769 -41.56 49.74 48.74
N VAL A 770 -41.83 48.45 48.68
CA VAL A 770 -43.19 47.85 48.60
C VAL A 770 -43.39 46.92 49.79
N LYS A 771 -44.24 47.28 50.70
CA LYS A 771 -44.53 46.56 51.95
C LYS A 771 -43.27 46.08 52.72
N GLY A 772 -42.24 46.92 52.76
CA GLY A 772 -40.98 46.63 53.42
C GLY A 772 -40.03 45.69 52.69
N LEU A 773 -40.15 45.52 51.38
CA LEU A 773 -39.18 44.96 50.42
C LEU A 773 -38.72 46.02 49.42
N HIS A 774 -37.50 45.92 49.00
CA HIS A 774 -36.86 46.84 47.97
C HIS A 774 -37.02 46.26 46.58
N VAL A 775 -37.98 46.76 45.81
CA VAL A 775 -38.28 46.26 44.49
C VAL A 775 -37.57 47.15 43.43
N LEU A 776 -36.88 46.50 42.54
CA LEU A 776 -36.20 47.16 41.37
C LEU A 776 -36.43 46.38 40.10
N THR A 777 -36.64 47.12 39.03
CA THR A 777 -36.74 46.60 37.66
C THR A 777 -35.85 47.42 36.75
N ALA A 778 -35.11 46.75 35.81
CA ALA A 778 -34.33 47.46 34.84
C ALA A 778 -34.16 46.68 33.52
N THR A 779 -34.08 47.43 32.42
CA THR A 779 -33.82 46.89 31.10
C THR A 779 -32.47 47.37 30.62
N ARG A 780 -31.72 46.47 29.95
CA ARG A 780 -30.43 46.75 29.26
C ARG A 780 -30.36 46.05 27.92
N GLU A 781 -29.60 46.59 27.04
CA GLU A 781 -29.32 45.98 25.74
C GLU A 781 -27.98 45.24 25.75
N GLY A 782 -27.92 44.04 25.15
CA GLY A 782 -26.68 43.34 24.84
C GLY A 782 -25.89 42.78 26.04
N LEU A 783 -26.46 42.68 27.23
CA LEU A 783 -25.82 42.01 28.37
C LEU A 783 -25.98 40.48 28.25
N ASP A 784 -24.88 39.77 28.40
CA ASP A 784 -24.90 38.32 28.43
C ASP A 784 -25.43 37.77 29.76
N ALA A 785 -25.82 36.51 29.76
CA ALA A 785 -26.40 35.85 30.94
C ALA A 785 -25.46 35.83 32.16
N ASN A 786 -24.13 35.87 31.94
CA ASN A 786 -23.15 35.87 33.03
C ASN A 786 -23.05 37.27 33.67
N ALA A 787 -23.10 38.32 32.86
CA ALA A 787 -23.14 39.70 33.36
C ALA A 787 -24.41 39.95 34.18
N LEU A 788 -25.59 39.52 33.70
CA LEU A 788 -26.82 39.60 34.44
C LEU A 788 -26.76 38.85 35.79
N ARG A 789 -26.18 37.62 35.80
CA ARG A 789 -26.00 36.83 37.04
C ARG A 789 -25.13 37.58 38.05
N LYS A 790 -24.02 38.15 37.64
CA LYS A 790 -23.09 38.91 38.49
C LYS A 790 -23.79 40.13 39.10
N MET A 791 -24.62 40.85 38.29
CA MET A 791 -25.45 41.96 38.80
C MET A 791 -26.46 41.47 39.81
N GLY A 792 -27.17 40.39 39.55
CA GLY A 792 -28.15 39.80 40.46
C GLY A 792 -27.54 39.30 41.77
N ASP A 793 -26.38 38.62 41.70
CA ASP A 793 -25.66 38.18 42.89
C ASP A 793 -25.23 39.38 43.74
N PHE A 794 -24.71 40.43 43.09
CA PHE A 794 -24.38 41.66 43.81
C PHE A 794 -25.58 42.30 44.51
N LEU A 795 -26.75 42.40 43.85
CA LEU A 795 -27.95 42.96 44.41
C LEU A 795 -28.42 42.17 45.65
N ARG A 796 -28.45 40.84 45.54
CA ARG A 796 -28.85 39.93 46.61
C ARG A 796 -27.88 39.95 47.80
N ASP A 797 -26.56 40.04 47.53
CA ASP A 797 -25.57 40.06 48.62
C ASP A 797 -25.53 41.39 49.35
N LYS A 798 -25.94 42.48 48.74
CA LYS A 798 -25.95 43.84 49.33
C LYS A 798 -27.23 44.17 50.10
N ASP A 799 -28.34 43.58 49.65
CA ASP A 799 -29.61 43.87 50.28
C ASP A 799 -30.44 42.59 50.50
N PRO A 800 -30.63 42.15 51.80
CA PRO A 800 -31.46 41.01 52.13
C PRO A 800 -32.95 41.14 51.76
N ALA A 801 -33.44 42.40 51.64
CA ALA A 801 -34.85 42.71 51.34
C ALA A 801 -35.10 42.96 49.85
N VAL A 802 -34.09 42.79 48.98
CA VAL A 802 -34.18 43.09 47.57
C VAL A 802 -35.04 42.09 46.77
N VAL A 803 -35.85 42.62 45.87
CA VAL A 803 -36.54 41.92 44.79
C VAL A 803 -36.16 42.61 43.51
N GLY A 804 -35.24 42.02 42.76
CA GLY A 804 -34.72 42.57 41.50
C GLY A 804 -35.16 41.78 40.30
N VAL A 805 -35.68 42.43 39.27
CA VAL A 805 -35.96 41.82 37.97
C VAL A 805 -35.21 42.61 36.88
N LEU A 806 -34.24 41.98 36.28
CA LEU A 806 -33.42 42.58 35.20
C LEU A 806 -33.74 41.91 33.85
N ALA A 807 -33.91 42.72 32.83
CA ALA A 807 -34.11 42.25 31.46
C ALA A 807 -32.93 42.66 30.58
N SER A 808 -32.39 41.71 29.79
CA SER A 808 -31.43 42.03 28.70
C SER A 808 -32.10 41.73 27.38
N ILE A 809 -32.08 42.71 26.48
CA ILE A 809 -32.59 42.55 25.09
C ILE A 809 -31.43 42.43 24.15
N SER A 810 -31.46 41.41 23.29
CA SER A 810 -30.46 41.18 22.24
C SER A 810 -31.19 40.79 20.98
N GLY A 811 -31.47 41.76 20.11
CA GLY A 811 -32.36 41.60 18.96
C GLY A 811 -33.77 41.22 19.39
N GLU A 812 -34.30 40.11 18.90
CA GLU A 812 -35.62 39.58 19.26
C GLU A 812 -35.62 38.72 20.54
N LYS A 813 -34.45 38.42 21.11
CA LYS A 813 -34.33 37.61 22.33
C LYS A 813 -34.24 38.45 23.59
N ILE A 814 -35.02 38.08 24.55
CA ILE A 814 -35.00 38.66 25.92
C ILE A 814 -34.45 37.62 26.87
N THR A 815 -33.53 38.03 27.73
CA THR A 815 -33.07 37.24 28.86
C THR A 815 -33.49 37.95 30.14
N PHE A 816 -34.32 37.31 30.96
CA PHE A 816 -34.70 37.80 32.27
C PHE A 816 -33.86 37.16 33.36
N LEU A 817 -33.47 37.96 34.36
CA LEU A 817 -32.96 37.49 35.63
C LEU A 817 -33.82 38.06 36.73
N ALA A 818 -34.37 37.23 37.62
CA ALA A 818 -34.95 37.68 38.90
C ALA A 818 -34.08 37.22 40.07
N VAL A 819 -33.91 38.07 41.05
CA VAL A 819 -33.20 37.76 42.28
C VAL A 819 -34.05 38.24 43.48
N CYS A 820 -34.06 37.45 44.56
CA CYS A 820 -34.73 37.71 45.80
C CYS A 820 -33.74 37.56 46.98
N GLY A 821 -33.63 38.59 47.80
CA GLY A 821 -32.86 38.52 49.01
C GLY A 821 -33.51 37.58 50.04
N LYS A 822 -32.78 37.21 51.08
CA LYS A 822 -33.20 36.23 52.09
C LYS A 822 -34.53 36.63 52.81
N GLU A 823 -34.74 37.94 53.06
CA GLU A 823 -35.95 38.45 53.67
C GLU A 823 -37.15 38.42 52.69
N ALA A 824 -36.94 38.69 51.44
CA ALA A 824 -37.98 38.58 50.42
C ALA A 824 -38.43 37.12 50.23
N VAL A 825 -37.52 36.18 50.20
CA VAL A 825 -37.83 34.74 50.15
C VAL A 825 -38.57 34.25 51.39
N ALA A 826 -38.15 34.72 52.58
CA ALA A 826 -38.87 34.41 53.85
C ALA A 826 -40.31 34.95 53.92
N LYS A 827 -40.54 36.07 53.24
CA LYS A 827 -41.87 36.64 53.08
C LYS A 827 -42.73 36.05 51.97
N GLY A 828 -42.24 35.01 51.31
CA GLY A 828 -42.94 34.25 50.25
C GLY A 828 -42.73 34.73 48.81
N VAL A 829 -41.92 35.77 48.56
CA VAL A 829 -41.57 36.25 47.21
C VAL A 829 -40.38 35.42 46.65
N LYS A 830 -40.64 34.69 45.60
CA LYS A 830 -39.65 33.80 45.02
C LYS A 830 -39.26 34.27 43.60
N ALA A 831 -37.95 34.25 43.29
CA ALA A 831 -37.39 34.62 41.98
C ALA A 831 -37.92 33.73 40.84
N GLY A 832 -38.14 32.43 41.12
CA GLY A 832 -38.71 31.50 40.14
C GLY A 832 -40.12 31.86 39.67
N ASP A 833 -40.92 32.40 40.57
CA ASP A 833 -42.32 32.83 40.28
C ASP A 833 -42.31 34.14 39.48
N LEU A 834 -41.46 35.10 39.89
CA LEU A 834 -41.25 36.35 39.18
C LEU A 834 -40.80 36.14 37.73
N VAL A 835 -39.79 35.27 37.53
CA VAL A 835 -39.30 34.95 36.16
C VAL A 835 -40.38 34.25 35.32
N LYS A 836 -41.15 33.33 35.89
CA LYS A 836 -42.29 32.73 35.17
C LYS A 836 -43.32 33.77 34.72
N MET A 837 -43.64 34.73 35.56
CA MET A 837 -44.62 35.82 35.30
C MET A 837 -44.07 36.70 34.16
N VAL A 838 -42.86 37.29 34.31
CA VAL A 838 -42.30 38.23 33.31
C VAL A 838 -41.99 37.54 31.97
N SER A 839 -41.46 36.26 32.00
CA SER A 839 -41.24 35.51 30.77
C SER A 839 -42.56 35.16 30.09
N GLY A 840 -43.64 34.84 30.86
CA GLY A 840 -44.95 34.52 30.29
C GLY A 840 -45.57 35.68 29.55
N ILE A 841 -45.44 36.90 30.07
CA ILE A 841 -45.95 38.15 29.43
C ILE A 841 -45.22 38.37 28.07
N CYS A 842 -43.95 38.08 28.02
CA CYS A 842 -43.11 38.22 26.81
C CYS A 842 -43.07 36.95 25.93
N GLY A 843 -44.04 36.03 26.05
CA GLY A 843 -44.19 34.86 25.21
C GLY A 843 -43.08 33.79 25.38
N GLY A 844 -42.45 33.73 26.55
CA GLY A 844 -41.36 32.84 26.86
C GLY A 844 -41.60 31.94 28.06
N LYS A 845 -40.53 31.29 28.55
CA LYS A 845 -40.56 30.43 29.73
C LYS A 845 -39.35 30.71 30.63
N GLY A 846 -39.50 30.52 31.88
CA GLY A 846 -38.47 30.71 32.89
C GLY A 846 -38.67 29.88 34.16
N GLY A 847 -37.63 29.83 34.97
CA GLY A 847 -37.67 29.12 36.26
C GLY A 847 -36.31 29.13 36.94
N GLY A 848 -36.27 28.68 38.16
CA GLY A 848 -35.01 28.60 38.92
C GLY A 848 -35.25 28.42 40.41
N LYS A 849 -34.23 28.75 41.19
CA LYS A 849 -34.28 28.68 42.66
C LYS A 849 -35.12 29.83 43.26
N PRO A 850 -35.55 29.73 44.53
CA PRO A 850 -36.32 30.81 45.18
C PRO A 850 -35.56 32.15 45.27
N ASP A 851 -34.23 32.12 45.35
CA ASP A 851 -33.34 33.26 45.49
C ASP A 851 -32.79 33.83 44.18
N SER A 852 -32.77 33.03 43.12
CA SER A 852 -32.29 33.45 41.80
C SER A 852 -32.86 32.55 40.69
N ALA A 853 -33.40 33.16 39.63
CA ALA A 853 -34.02 32.45 38.53
C ALA A 853 -33.79 33.22 37.21
N MET A 854 -33.69 32.46 36.11
CA MET A 854 -33.55 33.02 34.75
C MET A 854 -34.65 32.50 33.84
N GLY A 855 -35.01 33.33 32.88
CA GLY A 855 -35.94 32.96 31.82
C GLY A 855 -35.67 33.72 30.53
N GLY A 856 -36.45 33.41 29.51
CA GLY A 856 -36.37 34.07 28.21
C GLY A 856 -37.73 34.54 27.73
N GLY A 857 -37.72 35.46 26.76
CA GLY A 857 -38.90 35.93 26.07
C GLY A 857 -38.58 36.23 24.60
N ASN A 858 -39.59 36.30 23.75
CA ASN A 858 -39.48 36.52 22.29
C ASN A 858 -40.23 37.78 21.83
N ASP A 859 -40.85 38.56 22.76
CA ASP A 859 -41.58 39.78 22.42
C ASP A 859 -40.99 40.99 23.19
N PRO A 860 -39.97 41.68 22.58
CA PRO A 860 -39.31 42.83 23.21
C PRO A 860 -40.25 44.04 23.52
N LEU A 861 -41.35 44.16 22.77
CA LEU A 861 -42.32 45.27 22.99
C LEU A 861 -43.11 45.17 24.29
N LYS A 862 -43.15 43.98 24.89
CA LYS A 862 -43.86 43.71 26.16
C LYS A 862 -42.94 43.71 27.41
N VAL A 863 -41.66 44.02 27.25
CA VAL A 863 -40.69 43.99 28.38
C VAL A 863 -41.10 45.06 29.43
N ASP A 864 -41.47 46.21 29.01
CA ASP A 864 -41.89 47.29 29.95
C ASP A 864 -43.20 46.92 30.72
N ASP A 865 -44.17 46.30 30.02
CA ASP A 865 -45.37 45.76 30.66
C ASP A 865 -45.09 44.66 31.68
N ALA A 866 -44.16 43.75 31.29
CA ALA A 866 -43.70 42.64 32.14
C ALA A 866 -42.97 43.16 33.38
N LEU A 867 -42.14 44.18 33.26
CA LEU A 867 -41.43 44.79 34.39
C LEU A 867 -42.38 45.64 35.29
N ALA A 868 -43.36 46.32 34.69
CA ALA A 868 -44.38 47.07 35.45
C ALA A 868 -45.25 46.17 36.32
N ALA A 869 -45.55 44.94 35.87
CA ALA A 869 -46.35 43.99 36.65
C ALA A 869 -45.62 43.43 37.90
N VAL A 870 -44.31 43.69 38.07
CA VAL A 870 -43.51 43.20 39.21
C VAL A 870 -43.98 43.81 40.55
N ASP A 871 -44.23 45.10 40.55
CA ASP A 871 -44.69 45.82 41.81
C ASP A 871 -46.02 45.24 42.33
N ASP A 872 -46.99 45.03 41.43
CA ASP A 872 -48.31 44.45 41.73
C ASP A 872 -48.20 43.00 42.20
N PHE A 873 -47.40 42.19 41.50
CA PHE A 873 -47.11 40.79 41.82
C PHE A 873 -46.46 40.65 43.21
N VAL A 874 -45.49 41.48 43.53
CA VAL A 874 -44.90 41.50 44.91
C VAL A 874 -45.91 41.92 45.95
N SER A 875 -46.75 42.95 45.70
CA SER A 875 -47.77 43.41 46.57
C SER A 875 -48.88 42.36 46.87
N GLU A 876 -49.27 41.59 45.84
CA GLU A 876 -50.23 40.49 45.94
C GLU A 876 -49.69 39.34 46.78
N LYS A 877 -48.40 38.97 46.61
CA LYS A 877 -47.77 37.91 47.39
C LYS A 877 -47.59 38.21 48.86
N LEU A 878 -47.54 39.46 49.18
CA LEU A 878 -47.40 39.93 50.58
C LEU A 878 -48.76 40.19 51.32
N GLY A 879 -49.88 39.96 50.72
CA GLY A 879 -51.25 40.04 51.27
C GLY A 879 -51.72 41.44 51.35
#